data_949b798cb2a294e446f48e9f0bf2be13
#
_entry.id   949b798cb2a294e446f48e9f0bf2be13
#
_cell.length_a   1.000
_cell.length_b   1.000
_cell.length_c   1.000
_cell.angle_alpha   90.00
_cell.angle_beta   90.00
_cell.angle_gamma   90.00
#
_symmetry.space_group_name_H-M   'P 1'
#
loop_
_entity.id
_entity.type
_entity.pdbx_description
1 polymer ?
#
loop_
_entity_poly.entity_id
_entity_poly.type
_entity_poly.pdbx_seq_one_letter_code
_entity_poly.pdbx_strand_id
1 'polypeptide(L)'
;MRKLFTFFLILSSFVELNAQGVRGTVTGVDGETLPFATIYVQETGSGTSTNQEAYYELQLKEGNYTIQFKFVGYETVIKEISVNDKFIQLDVQLPKQTLLLDEVTTTAKATDPANWMMRKAIAKSSYHRQQIDSYSATVYVKGKIEITAIPFYMTSIMKKEGIDDETIIITESVSEVSYKRPNQFSEKVISIYASKKTDVNANPMRFIAGSFYQDEIASVISPLSSKAFRYYEFKHLGAFMDGDILINKIKVVPKVAAPNVFEGEIQLVEDDWALFRVDLNAQVELGIKVRICQEYQKIEDLAWMPITHQFDVNGEPMGFGFEAKYLASMNDYTLELNPALPKSIKIIDKEDAELSVNSPEIIEKASELNAAGNQKQIAVKAEDLSKIMKEYGETQKDSLARQDVIGVYDFEVDSGAYNQDSNFWAQIRPIPLSTDETRGYAKIDSLNVIKQVADSEDSVKNVKKKTFQFTDILVGGDYRIDSANRLDFKIYNPFLNIQYNTVEGLNIDYSLGLKRFISIKYDTTGGRGAVDRTYFNRESYALIKPTARYSVARNKVIGKILTKYQFKTGDVEFRVGRYIQQFNDDPAVEPLLNTSFTTLWEQNFMKIYEKDFMKLNFTRKFSVKTKLSAAIEYQERRRLNNNADFSIVDWDREFTPNYPVNINPVNDFDGQHALTANVKIEYQPFIKYVIRNGVKRPVIQRDARFSLEYYKGFKNLAGSDVDFDRIEVGYRDEFDFGAKGRTYLNTKFGAFLNNESLGFMDYAHFPGNRAFITQKDPVESFRLLDYYRFSTDQYYSQAFIFHRFRKLFITQIPVTRFMGLKEGIFLNYLYTPDSNNYTELGYSLDGIVRFFRIEVATQYENMQYKGWGLRIGIATTLGGNVSVNVDNDE
;
A
#
# COMPACT_ATOMS: atom_id res chain seq x y z
N MET A 1 29.34 -61.38 -18.82
CA MET A 1 28.76 -60.05 -18.66
C MET A 1 27.64 -59.95 -17.59
N ARG A 2 26.77 -60.95 -17.39
CA ARG A 2 25.68 -60.83 -16.36
C ARG A 2 26.20 -60.84 -14.91
N LYS A 3 27.29 -61.50 -14.57
CA LYS A 3 27.91 -61.56 -13.21
C LYS A 3 28.71 -60.29 -12.86
N LEU A 4 29.23 -59.56 -13.85
CA LEU A 4 29.93 -58.30 -13.65
C LEU A 4 28.94 -57.14 -13.36
N PHE A 5 27.74 -57.20 -13.94
CA PHE A 5 26.69 -56.23 -13.77
C PHE A 5 26.06 -56.32 -12.34
N THR A 6 25.93 -57.49 -11.79
CA THR A 6 25.42 -57.72 -10.44
C THR A 6 26.42 -57.25 -9.39
N PHE A 7 27.71 -57.34 -9.64
CA PHE A 7 28.77 -56.88 -8.72
C PHE A 7 28.88 -55.37 -8.73
N PHE A 8 28.59 -54.68 -9.87
CA PHE A 8 28.54 -53.21 -9.94
C PHE A 8 27.26 -52.64 -9.33
N LEU A 9 26.13 -53.39 -9.32
CA LEU A 9 24.87 -53.00 -8.67
C LEU A 9 24.94 -53.17 -7.15
N ILE A 10 25.80 -54.03 -6.59
CA ILE A 10 25.99 -54.18 -5.18
C ILE A 10 27.00 -53.16 -4.64
N LEU A 11 27.90 -52.61 -5.46
CA LEU A 11 28.85 -51.56 -5.06
C LEU A 11 28.23 -50.14 -5.09
N SER A 12 27.05 -49.95 -5.68
CA SER A 12 26.32 -48.66 -5.74
C SER A 12 25.32 -48.44 -4.62
N SER A 13 25.22 -49.40 -3.65
CA SER A 13 24.15 -49.38 -2.67
C SER A 13 24.61 -48.99 -1.23
N PHE A 14 25.79 -48.43 -1.07
CA PHE A 14 26.20 -47.87 0.25
C PHE A 14 26.88 -46.50 0.11
N VAL A 15 26.14 -45.52 -0.36
CA VAL A 15 26.35 -44.15 0.11
C VAL A 15 25.34 -43.95 1.22
N GLU A 16 25.66 -44.42 2.43
CA GLU A 16 25.03 -43.93 3.63
C GLU A 16 25.36 -42.41 3.69
N LEU A 17 24.41 -41.57 3.36
CA LEU A 17 24.43 -40.19 3.74
C LEU A 17 24.35 -40.12 5.27
N ASN A 18 25.50 -40.19 5.93
CA ASN A 18 25.58 -39.97 7.36
C ASN A 18 25.22 -38.49 7.60
N ALA A 19 24.00 -38.24 8.05
CA ALA A 19 23.59 -36.93 8.55
C ALA A 19 24.34 -36.70 9.89
N GLN A 20 25.21 -35.71 9.90
CA GLN A 20 26.05 -35.33 11.05
C GLN A 20 25.78 -33.88 11.45
N GLY A 21 26.03 -33.55 12.72
CA GLY A 21 25.74 -32.22 13.22
C GLY A 21 25.46 -32.17 14.71
N VAL A 22 24.66 -31.20 15.15
CA VAL A 22 24.26 -31.05 16.54
C VAL A 22 22.76 -30.83 16.64
N ARG A 23 22.13 -31.40 17.65
CA ARG A 23 20.71 -31.25 17.94
C ARG A 23 20.44 -31.27 19.44
N GLY A 24 19.32 -30.68 19.85
CA GLY A 24 18.96 -30.65 21.28
C GLY A 24 17.82 -29.68 21.54
N THR A 25 17.61 -29.37 22.80
CA THR A 25 16.61 -28.44 23.30
C THR A 25 17.27 -27.27 24.02
N VAL A 26 16.61 -26.07 23.91
CA VAL A 26 17.04 -24.89 24.64
C VAL A 26 15.99 -24.56 25.71
N THR A 27 16.44 -24.46 26.96
CA THR A 27 15.58 -24.18 28.12
C THR A 27 16.19 -23.08 28.98
N GLY A 28 15.39 -22.43 29.81
CA GLY A 28 15.87 -21.61 30.91
C GLY A 28 16.42 -22.52 32.06
N VAL A 29 17.25 -21.97 32.95
CA VAL A 29 17.70 -22.66 34.15
C VAL A 29 16.52 -23.10 35.05
N ASP A 30 15.40 -22.40 34.97
CA ASP A 30 14.13 -22.72 35.62
C ASP A 30 13.34 -23.85 34.96
N GLY A 31 13.85 -24.40 33.86
CA GLY A 31 13.19 -25.47 33.09
C GLY A 31 12.14 -25.02 32.12
N GLU A 32 11.90 -23.68 31.94
CA GLU A 32 11.03 -23.15 30.91
C GLU A 32 11.60 -23.44 29.53
N THR A 33 10.80 -23.98 28.63
CA THR A 33 11.20 -24.16 27.21
C THR A 33 11.34 -22.80 26.52
N LEU A 34 12.37 -22.61 25.70
CA LEU A 34 12.65 -21.34 25.01
C LEU A 34 12.44 -21.51 23.50
N PRO A 35 11.17 -21.45 23.02
CA PRO A 35 10.88 -21.52 21.60
C PRO A 35 11.42 -20.30 20.86
N PHE A 36 11.93 -20.53 19.65
CA PHE A 36 12.50 -19.49 18.80
C PHE A 36 13.79 -18.86 19.36
N ALA A 37 14.52 -19.58 20.26
CA ALA A 37 15.83 -19.15 20.66
C ALA A 37 16.75 -19.13 19.44
N THR A 38 17.53 -18.06 19.31
CA THR A 38 18.47 -17.89 18.19
C THR A 38 19.73 -18.68 18.44
N ILE A 39 20.20 -19.38 17.43
CA ILE A 39 21.42 -20.20 17.46
C ILE A 39 22.31 -19.71 16.32
N TYR A 40 23.54 -19.31 16.65
CA TYR A 40 24.51 -18.80 15.70
C TYR A 40 25.81 -19.59 15.74
N VAL A 41 26.28 -20.05 14.59
CA VAL A 41 27.55 -20.80 14.43
C VAL A 41 28.58 -19.83 13.86
N GLN A 42 29.62 -19.54 14.63
CA GLN A 42 30.62 -18.51 14.30
C GLN A 42 31.40 -18.83 13.02
N GLU A 43 31.87 -20.04 12.88
CA GLU A 43 32.74 -20.50 11.79
C GLU A 43 32.06 -20.53 10.44
N THR A 44 30.76 -20.78 10.43
CA THR A 44 29.94 -20.79 9.18
C THR A 44 29.21 -19.49 8.93
N GLY A 45 29.15 -18.59 9.95
CA GLY A 45 28.33 -17.38 9.86
C GLY A 45 26.83 -17.67 9.75
N SER A 46 26.39 -18.87 10.11
CA SER A 46 25.01 -19.31 9.91
C SER A 46 24.19 -19.13 11.17
N GLY A 47 23.01 -18.51 11.00
CA GLY A 47 22.02 -18.34 12.06
C GLY A 47 20.79 -19.21 11.84
N THR A 48 20.23 -19.77 12.92
CA THR A 48 18.96 -20.50 12.94
C THR A 48 18.21 -20.22 14.24
N SER A 49 17.06 -20.85 14.42
CA SER A 49 16.31 -20.79 15.68
C SER A 49 15.74 -22.15 16.07
N THR A 50 15.42 -22.29 17.37
CA THR A 50 14.63 -23.44 17.83
C THR A 50 13.21 -23.36 17.23
N ASN A 51 12.55 -24.51 17.10
CA ASN A 51 11.14 -24.61 16.73
C ASN A 51 10.20 -24.26 17.90
N GLN A 52 8.91 -24.49 17.75
CA GLN A 52 7.88 -24.18 18.76
C GLN A 52 8.03 -25.03 20.04
N GLU A 53 8.62 -26.21 19.95
CA GLU A 53 8.97 -27.09 21.08
C GLU A 53 10.35 -26.82 21.69
N ALA A 54 10.99 -25.71 21.32
CA ALA A 54 12.33 -25.32 21.69
C ALA A 54 13.42 -26.34 21.25
N TYR A 55 13.13 -27.17 20.25
CA TYR A 55 14.07 -28.14 19.66
C TYR A 55 14.79 -27.50 18.46
N TYR A 56 16.06 -27.85 18.30
CA TYR A 56 16.89 -27.47 17.17
C TYR A 56 17.68 -28.64 16.59
N GLU A 57 18.01 -28.53 15.32
CA GLU A 57 18.87 -29.47 14.60
C GLU A 57 19.70 -28.71 13.57
N LEU A 58 21.02 -28.80 13.69
CA LEU A 58 22.00 -28.18 12.81
C LEU A 58 22.80 -29.26 12.11
N GLN A 59 22.74 -29.26 10.78
CA GLN A 59 23.62 -30.11 9.98
C GLN A 59 24.96 -29.39 9.80
N LEU A 60 26.03 -29.95 10.33
CA LEU A 60 27.38 -29.39 10.28
C LEU A 60 28.33 -30.44 9.75
N LYS A 61 29.27 -30.05 8.94
CA LYS A 61 30.36 -30.93 8.47
C LYS A 61 31.29 -31.27 9.63
N GLU A 62 32.14 -32.26 9.45
CA GLU A 62 33.19 -32.59 10.42
C GLU A 62 34.10 -31.36 10.67
N GLY A 63 34.26 -31.00 11.94
CA GLY A 63 35.04 -29.81 12.33
C GLY A 63 34.75 -29.35 13.77
N ASN A 64 35.45 -28.29 14.18
CA ASN A 64 35.27 -27.63 15.46
C ASN A 64 34.43 -26.37 15.25
N TYR A 65 33.44 -26.17 16.12
CA TYR A 65 32.49 -25.10 16.02
C TYR A 65 32.22 -24.42 17.34
N THR A 66 32.07 -23.10 17.29
CA THR A 66 31.65 -22.24 18.40
C THR A 66 30.21 -21.82 18.18
N ILE A 67 29.28 -22.35 19.00
CA ILE A 67 27.84 -22.09 18.85
C ILE A 67 27.35 -21.15 19.95
N GLN A 68 26.69 -20.09 19.58
CA GLN A 68 26.05 -19.13 20.49
C GLN A 68 24.56 -19.41 20.57
N PHE A 69 24.00 -19.47 21.77
CA PHE A 69 22.59 -19.64 22.07
C PHE A 69 22.07 -18.37 22.74
N LYS A 70 21.06 -17.71 22.13
CA LYS A 70 20.52 -16.44 22.58
C LYS A 70 19.00 -16.50 22.71
N PHE A 71 18.47 -15.88 23.76
CA PHE A 71 17.04 -15.69 23.94
C PHE A 71 16.76 -14.42 24.75
N VAL A 72 15.59 -13.77 24.48
CA VAL A 72 15.22 -12.52 25.18
C VAL A 72 15.14 -12.72 26.67
N GLY A 73 15.85 -11.86 27.42
CA GLY A 73 15.84 -11.90 28.88
C GLY A 73 16.72 -12.98 29.48
N TYR A 74 17.53 -13.63 28.64
CA TYR A 74 18.52 -14.63 29.07
C TYR A 74 19.93 -14.26 28.63
N GLU A 75 20.95 -14.70 29.36
CA GLU A 75 22.34 -14.51 29.00
C GLU A 75 22.73 -15.40 27.82
N THR A 76 23.60 -14.91 26.95
CA THR A 76 24.13 -15.69 25.84
C THR A 76 25.02 -16.82 26.37
N VAL A 77 24.76 -18.04 25.94
CA VAL A 77 25.60 -19.21 26.26
C VAL A 77 26.38 -19.61 25.02
N ILE A 78 27.69 -19.73 25.16
CA ILE A 78 28.61 -20.15 24.10
C ILE A 78 29.05 -21.59 24.40
N LYS A 79 29.01 -22.46 23.38
CA LYS A 79 29.47 -23.86 23.45
C LYS A 79 30.42 -24.13 22.31
N GLU A 80 31.59 -24.70 22.68
CA GLU A 80 32.53 -25.24 21.69
C GLU A 80 32.28 -26.74 21.55
N ILE A 81 32.16 -27.20 20.31
CA ILE A 81 31.88 -28.62 20.00
C ILE A 81 32.78 -29.10 18.85
N SER A 82 33.06 -30.39 18.86
CA SER A 82 33.74 -31.09 17.76
C SER A 82 32.77 -32.06 17.11
N VAL A 83 32.34 -31.76 15.88
CA VAL A 83 31.41 -32.58 15.09
C VAL A 83 32.22 -33.64 14.35
N ASN A 84 31.83 -34.90 14.52
CA ASN A 84 32.37 -36.08 13.83
C ASN A 84 31.28 -36.64 12.89
N ASP A 85 31.28 -37.96 12.67
CA ASP A 85 30.40 -38.69 11.77
C ASP A 85 28.94 -38.86 12.23
N LYS A 86 28.55 -38.29 13.39
CA LYS A 86 27.21 -38.45 13.99
C LYS A 86 26.65 -37.14 14.56
N PHE A 87 25.31 -37.13 14.76
CA PHE A 87 24.68 -36.06 15.53
C PHE A 87 25.07 -36.10 17.01
N ILE A 88 25.50 -34.95 17.52
CA ILE A 88 25.76 -34.71 18.95
C ILE A 88 24.44 -34.21 19.56
N GLN A 89 24.00 -34.84 20.66
CA GLN A 89 22.93 -34.34 21.51
C GLN A 89 23.50 -33.28 22.46
N LEU A 90 22.99 -32.04 22.33
CA LEU A 90 23.44 -30.90 23.15
C LEU A 90 22.23 -30.10 23.63
N ASP A 91 21.77 -30.42 24.84
CA ASP A 91 20.71 -29.63 25.49
C ASP A 91 21.37 -28.44 26.24
N VAL A 92 20.81 -27.24 26.06
CA VAL A 92 21.42 -26.00 26.57
C VAL A 92 20.45 -25.30 27.49
N GLN A 93 20.94 -24.88 28.66
CA GLN A 93 20.20 -24.07 29.62
C GLN A 93 20.76 -22.66 29.64
N LEU A 94 19.86 -21.66 29.47
CA LEU A 94 20.22 -20.25 29.50
C LEU A 94 19.92 -19.65 30.88
N PRO A 95 20.88 -18.96 31.53
CA PRO A 95 20.63 -18.17 32.74
C PRO A 95 19.78 -16.93 32.41
N LYS A 96 18.96 -16.50 33.37
CA LYS A 96 18.23 -15.21 33.22
C LYS A 96 19.22 -14.06 33.25
N GLN A 97 18.96 -13.10 32.36
CA GLN A 97 19.82 -11.93 32.19
C GLN A 97 19.69 -10.97 33.38
N THR A 98 20.84 -10.56 33.92
CA THR A 98 20.89 -9.52 34.95
C THR A 98 20.99 -8.16 34.32
N LEU A 99 19.99 -7.29 34.55
CA LEU A 99 20.00 -5.90 34.09
C LEU A 99 20.76 -4.99 35.03
N LEU A 100 21.71 -4.25 34.49
CA LEU A 100 22.36 -3.13 35.17
C LEU A 100 21.38 -1.95 35.12
N LEU A 101 20.82 -1.57 36.24
CA LEU A 101 19.96 -0.40 36.34
C LEU A 101 20.83 0.81 36.72
N ASP A 102 20.72 1.90 35.99
CA ASP A 102 21.29 3.17 36.41
C ASP A 102 20.70 3.61 37.75
N GLU A 103 21.53 4.13 38.62
CA GLU A 103 21.12 4.72 39.89
C GLU A 103 20.24 5.96 39.58
N VAL A 104 18.95 5.84 39.81
CA VAL A 104 18.00 6.93 39.49
C VAL A 104 18.23 8.08 40.47
N THR A 105 19.09 9.00 40.13
CA THR A 105 19.12 10.31 40.79
C THR A 105 17.87 11.10 40.40
N THR A 106 16.89 11.07 41.25
CA THR A 106 15.63 11.85 41.13
C THR A 106 15.87 13.36 41.34
N THR A 107 16.44 14.00 40.33
CA THR A 107 16.39 15.45 40.20
C THR A 107 15.27 15.77 39.22
N ALA A 108 14.38 16.69 39.56
CA ALA A 108 13.16 17.07 38.84
C ALA A 108 13.39 17.61 37.40
N LYS A 109 14.59 17.50 36.85
CA LYS A 109 15.00 17.93 35.50
C LYS A 109 15.85 16.90 34.75
N ALA A 110 16.06 15.68 35.26
CA ALA A 110 16.87 14.69 34.58
C ALA A 110 16.11 14.19 33.32
N THR A 111 16.67 14.47 32.18
CA THR A 111 16.16 13.93 30.88
C THR A 111 16.53 12.44 30.82
N ASP A 112 15.56 11.58 30.50
CA ASP A 112 15.78 10.14 30.35
C ASP A 112 16.99 9.84 29.44
N PRO A 113 17.94 9.02 29.88
CA PRO A 113 19.13 8.64 29.13
C PRO A 113 18.83 8.14 27.71
N ALA A 114 17.71 7.45 27.52
CA ALA A 114 17.28 7.01 26.19
C ALA A 114 17.26 8.13 25.15
N ASN A 115 17.03 9.37 25.55
CA ASN A 115 16.95 10.48 24.59
C ASN A 115 18.29 10.78 23.91
N TRP A 116 19.40 10.79 24.66
CA TRP A 116 20.69 11.02 24.06
C TRP A 116 21.23 9.77 23.33
N MET A 117 20.96 8.55 23.87
CA MET A 117 21.29 7.29 23.20
C MET A 117 20.62 7.20 21.84
N MET A 118 19.32 7.47 21.78
CA MET A 118 18.54 7.47 20.52
C MET A 118 19.01 8.55 19.55
N ARG A 119 19.45 9.71 20.02
CA ARG A 119 20.04 10.74 19.13
C ARG A 119 21.30 10.22 18.46
N LYS A 120 22.18 9.53 19.20
CA LYS A 120 23.39 8.89 18.65
C LYS A 120 23.03 7.79 17.66
N ALA A 121 22.10 6.89 18.02
CA ALA A 121 21.66 5.81 17.15
C ALA A 121 20.99 6.31 15.84
N ILE A 122 20.13 7.32 15.94
CA ILE A 122 19.53 7.98 14.78
C ILE A 122 20.57 8.66 13.89
N ALA A 123 21.57 9.31 14.49
CA ALA A 123 22.65 9.94 13.74
C ALA A 123 23.50 8.91 12.97
N LYS A 124 23.78 7.75 13.60
CA LYS A 124 24.51 6.64 12.95
C LYS A 124 23.65 5.79 12.00
N SER A 125 22.35 5.89 12.05
CA SER A 125 21.42 5.09 11.23
C SER A 125 21.78 5.13 9.73
N SER A 126 22.00 6.33 9.21
CA SER A 126 22.38 6.51 7.81
C SER A 126 23.79 5.97 7.49
N TYR A 127 24.73 6.03 8.45
CA TYR A 127 26.05 5.43 8.33
C TYR A 127 25.95 3.90 8.27
N HIS A 128 25.28 3.25 9.20
CA HIS A 128 25.11 1.80 9.20
C HIS A 128 24.52 1.25 7.92
N ARG A 129 23.59 2.01 7.30
CA ARG A 129 23.03 1.64 6.00
C ARG A 129 24.02 1.82 4.86
N GLN A 130 24.84 2.87 4.88
CA GLN A 130 25.72 3.24 3.78
C GLN A 130 27.13 2.66 3.89
N GLN A 131 27.49 2.10 5.05
CA GLN A 131 28.79 1.44 5.25
C GLN A 131 28.92 0.14 4.43
N ILE A 132 27.80 -0.46 4.01
CA ILE A 132 27.77 -1.67 3.20
C ILE A 132 27.66 -1.28 1.73
N ASP A 133 28.62 -1.68 0.91
CA ASP A 133 28.57 -1.50 -0.54
C ASP A 133 27.72 -2.58 -1.20
N SER A 134 28.02 -3.84 -0.87
CA SER A 134 27.23 -4.98 -1.33
C SER A 134 27.23 -6.11 -0.29
N TYR A 135 26.18 -6.93 -0.33
CA TYR A 135 26.15 -8.22 0.34
C TYR A 135 25.35 -9.24 -0.46
N SER A 136 25.67 -10.52 -0.24
CA SER A 136 24.81 -11.64 -0.61
C SER A 136 24.57 -12.51 0.62
N ALA A 137 23.44 -13.22 0.63
CA ALA A 137 23.08 -14.16 1.69
C ALA A 137 22.05 -15.18 1.17
N THR A 138 22.02 -16.35 1.83
CA THR A 138 20.95 -17.33 1.67
C THR A 138 19.87 -17.07 2.71
N VAL A 139 18.64 -16.94 2.28
CA VAL A 139 17.48 -16.71 3.14
C VAL A 139 16.55 -17.91 3.12
N TYR A 140 16.33 -18.50 4.26
CA TYR A 140 15.28 -19.49 4.46
C TYR A 140 14.11 -18.83 5.18
N VAL A 141 12.91 -19.05 4.67
CA VAL A 141 11.66 -18.55 5.27
C VAL A 141 10.71 -19.72 5.49
N LYS A 142 10.17 -19.83 6.71
CA LYS A 142 9.11 -20.76 7.06
C LYS A 142 7.91 -19.97 7.58
N GLY A 143 6.72 -20.24 7.02
CA GLY A 143 5.46 -19.59 7.40
C GLY A 143 4.38 -20.61 7.76
N LYS A 144 3.65 -20.34 8.85
CA LYS A 144 2.44 -21.04 9.26
C LYS A 144 1.31 -20.03 9.34
N ILE A 145 0.20 -20.30 8.64
CA ILE A 145 -1.01 -19.47 8.68
C ILE A 145 -2.16 -20.35 9.16
N GLU A 146 -2.84 -19.94 10.20
CA GLU A 146 -4.03 -20.58 10.75
C GLU A 146 -5.24 -19.66 10.52
N ILE A 147 -6.32 -20.22 9.98
CA ILE A 147 -7.61 -19.54 9.87
C ILE A 147 -8.35 -19.78 11.18
N THR A 148 -8.70 -18.73 11.92
CA THR A 148 -9.32 -18.80 13.24
C THR A 148 -10.80 -18.47 13.23
N ALA A 149 -11.31 -17.81 12.21
CA ALA A 149 -12.73 -17.50 12.03
C ALA A 149 -13.07 -17.23 10.57
N ILE A 150 -14.23 -17.70 10.10
CA ILE A 150 -14.76 -17.39 8.77
C ILE A 150 -16.14 -16.75 8.92
N PRO A 151 -16.36 -15.51 8.47
CA PRO A 151 -17.65 -14.86 8.56
C PRO A 151 -18.69 -15.57 7.68
N PHE A 152 -19.95 -15.58 8.13
CA PHE A 152 -21.04 -16.33 7.49
C PHE A 152 -21.20 -16.03 5.99
N TYR A 153 -20.97 -14.79 5.57
CA TYR A 153 -21.09 -14.36 4.16
C TYR A 153 -19.95 -14.86 3.27
N MET A 154 -18.83 -15.33 3.84
CA MET A 154 -17.70 -15.93 3.11
C MET A 154 -17.68 -17.46 3.16
N THR A 155 -18.42 -18.07 4.06
CA THR A 155 -18.38 -19.54 4.32
C THR A 155 -18.59 -20.36 3.06
N SER A 156 -19.53 -19.97 2.21
CA SER A 156 -19.83 -20.70 0.96
C SER A 156 -18.69 -20.62 -0.06
N ILE A 157 -18.00 -19.49 -0.12
CA ILE A 157 -16.87 -19.26 -1.04
C ILE A 157 -15.64 -20.02 -0.53
N MET A 158 -15.36 -19.92 0.76
CA MET A 158 -14.20 -20.55 1.39
C MET A 158 -14.29 -22.09 1.36
N LYS A 159 -15.47 -22.64 1.59
CA LYS A 159 -15.70 -24.10 1.46
C LYS A 159 -15.46 -24.62 0.05
N LYS A 160 -15.79 -23.86 -1.00
CA LYS A 160 -15.48 -24.24 -2.40
C LYS A 160 -13.99 -24.29 -2.65
N GLU A 161 -13.22 -23.44 -1.97
CA GLU A 161 -11.76 -23.41 -2.03
C GLU A 161 -11.12 -24.42 -1.05
N GLY A 162 -11.91 -25.18 -0.30
CA GLY A 162 -11.45 -26.14 0.71
C GLY A 162 -10.76 -25.45 1.89
N ILE A 163 -11.26 -24.30 2.30
CA ILE A 163 -10.80 -23.52 3.46
C ILE A 163 -11.89 -23.56 4.53
N ASP A 164 -11.54 -24.00 5.71
CA ASP A 164 -12.33 -24.00 6.93
C ASP A 164 -11.62 -23.26 8.06
N ASP A 165 -12.23 -23.13 9.21
CA ASP A 165 -11.71 -22.48 10.41
C ASP A 165 -10.64 -23.33 11.15
N GLU A 166 -10.33 -24.53 10.67
CA GLU A 166 -9.21 -25.37 11.13
C GLU A 166 -8.10 -25.48 10.07
N THR A 167 -8.16 -24.69 9.01
CA THR A 167 -7.20 -24.75 7.91
C THR A 167 -5.86 -24.16 8.32
N ILE A 168 -4.83 -25.01 8.26
CA ILE A 168 -3.42 -24.61 8.45
C ILE A 168 -2.73 -24.61 7.08
N ILE A 169 -2.13 -23.49 6.73
CA ILE A 169 -1.32 -23.34 5.51
C ILE A 169 0.14 -23.22 5.93
N ILE A 170 0.99 -24.06 5.38
CA ILE A 170 2.44 -24.04 5.62
C ILE A 170 3.13 -23.65 4.32
N THR A 171 4.10 -22.75 4.43
CA THR A 171 4.93 -22.30 3.33
C THR A 171 6.40 -22.34 3.75
N GLU A 172 7.26 -22.81 2.86
CA GLU A 172 8.70 -22.72 3.02
C GLU A 172 9.31 -22.18 1.72
N SER A 173 10.36 -21.39 1.85
CA SER A 173 11.14 -20.96 0.69
C SER A 173 12.61 -20.81 1.04
N VAL A 174 13.44 -21.03 0.04
CA VAL A 174 14.87 -20.73 0.08
C VAL A 174 15.18 -19.83 -1.07
N SER A 175 15.84 -18.71 -0.76
CA SER A 175 16.19 -17.70 -1.76
C SER A 175 17.66 -17.28 -1.57
N GLU A 176 18.34 -17.02 -2.66
CA GLU A 176 19.56 -16.22 -2.66
C GLU A 176 19.19 -14.76 -2.79
N VAL A 177 19.65 -13.94 -1.85
CA VAL A 177 19.43 -12.50 -1.89
C VAL A 177 20.73 -11.77 -2.10
N SER A 178 20.72 -10.69 -2.84
CA SER A 178 21.84 -9.79 -2.96
C SER A 178 21.39 -8.33 -2.88
N TYR A 179 22.21 -7.53 -2.28
CA TYR A 179 22.06 -6.09 -2.17
C TYR A 179 23.29 -5.40 -2.73
N LYS A 180 23.08 -4.32 -3.45
CA LYS A 180 24.12 -3.41 -3.89
C LYS A 180 23.65 -1.97 -3.71
N ARG A 181 24.52 -1.15 -3.16
CA ARG A 181 24.26 0.27 -2.97
C ARG A 181 23.97 0.97 -4.31
N PRO A 182 23.14 2.02 -4.35
CA PRO A 182 22.47 2.63 -3.20
C PRO A 182 21.13 1.99 -2.79
N ASN A 183 20.49 1.17 -3.58
CA ASN A 183 19.21 0.49 -3.30
C ASN A 183 18.88 -0.51 -4.42
N GLN A 184 19.82 -1.37 -4.78
CA GLN A 184 19.58 -2.48 -5.69
C GLN A 184 19.46 -3.75 -4.87
N PHE A 185 18.34 -4.43 -4.98
CA PHE A 185 18.05 -5.67 -4.29
C PHE A 185 17.61 -6.73 -5.31
N SER A 186 18.21 -7.89 -5.25
CA SER A 186 17.85 -9.04 -6.09
C SER A 186 17.53 -10.23 -5.21
N GLU A 187 16.47 -10.95 -5.57
CA GLU A 187 16.06 -12.20 -4.95
C GLU A 187 15.90 -13.26 -6.02
N LYS A 188 16.65 -14.35 -5.89
CA LYS A 188 16.48 -15.57 -6.69
C LYS A 188 15.94 -16.67 -5.81
N VAL A 189 14.70 -17.02 -6.01
CA VAL A 189 14.06 -18.12 -5.27
C VAL A 189 14.50 -19.46 -5.85
N ILE A 190 15.19 -20.26 -5.04
CA ILE A 190 15.73 -21.57 -5.40
C ILE A 190 14.68 -22.65 -5.23
N SER A 191 13.93 -22.58 -4.12
CA SER A 191 12.93 -23.57 -3.75
C SER A 191 11.76 -22.96 -3.04
N ILE A 192 10.55 -23.43 -3.37
CA ILE A 192 9.31 -23.09 -2.69
C ILE A 192 8.53 -24.37 -2.39
N TYR A 193 8.11 -24.49 -1.13
CA TYR A 193 7.07 -25.41 -0.72
C TYR A 193 5.85 -24.62 -0.27
N ALA A 194 4.71 -24.90 -0.83
CA ALA A 194 3.44 -24.33 -0.36
C ALA A 194 2.39 -25.44 -0.32
N SER A 195 1.82 -25.62 0.84
CA SER A 195 0.79 -26.64 1.07
C SER A 195 -0.48 -26.42 0.25
N LYS A 196 -0.68 -25.20 -0.23
CA LYS A 196 -1.79 -24.83 -1.11
C LYS A 196 -1.26 -23.86 -2.17
N LYS A 197 -1.54 -24.13 -3.45
CA LYS A 197 -1.30 -23.16 -4.53
C LYS A 197 -2.32 -22.01 -4.42
N THR A 198 -2.28 -21.28 -3.34
CA THR A 198 -3.07 -20.06 -3.19
C THR A 198 -2.26 -18.89 -3.71
N ASP A 199 -2.92 -17.97 -4.40
CA ASP A 199 -2.36 -16.68 -4.81
C ASP A 199 -2.07 -15.75 -3.60
N VAL A 200 -2.09 -16.26 -2.38
CA VAL A 200 -1.79 -15.51 -1.16
C VAL A 200 -0.28 -15.31 -1.07
N ASN A 201 0.16 -14.23 -1.67
CA ASN A 201 1.55 -13.79 -1.65
C ASN A 201 1.87 -13.15 -0.29
N ALA A 202 1.73 -13.95 0.78
CA ALA A 202 2.06 -13.54 2.15
C ALA A 202 3.57 -13.69 2.42
N ASN A 203 4.41 -13.39 1.43
CA ASN A 203 5.85 -13.46 1.59
C ASN A 203 6.35 -12.26 2.41
N PRO A 204 6.95 -12.44 3.60
CA PRO A 204 7.47 -11.37 4.44
C PRO A 204 8.75 -10.72 3.90
N MET A 205 9.21 -11.08 2.70
CA MET A 205 10.45 -10.56 2.10
C MET A 205 10.54 -9.03 2.05
N ARG A 206 9.42 -8.31 1.97
CA ARG A 206 9.42 -6.84 2.09
C ARG A 206 9.94 -6.35 3.44
N PHE A 207 9.72 -7.11 4.51
CA PHE A 207 10.23 -6.80 5.84
C PHE A 207 11.66 -7.31 6.02
N ILE A 208 12.00 -8.45 5.41
CA ILE A 208 13.35 -9.04 5.45
C ILE A 208 14.33 -8.15 4.65
N ALA A 209 13.93 -7.68 3.47
CA ALA A 209 14.70 -6.74 2.65
C ALA A 209 14.70 -5.30 3.20
N GLY A 210 13.78 -4.98 4.12
CA GLY A 210 13.69 -3.68 4.78
C GLY A 210 14.71 -3.55 5.91
N SER A 211 15.22 -2.34 6.15
CA SER A 211 16.13 -2.07 7.25
C SER A 211 15.51 -1.06 8.21
N PHE A 212 15.60 -1.30 9.52
CA PHE A 212 15.20 -0.33 10.55
C PHE A 212 16.05 0.96 10.55
N TYR A 213 17.15 0.97 9.83
CA TYR A 213 17.94 2.19 9.57
C TYR A 213 17.31 3.08 8.47
N GLN A 214 16.17 2.69 7.84
CA GLN A 214 15.39 3.55 6.94
C GLN A 214 14.38 4.38 7.71
N ASP A 215 13.87 5.46 7.11
CA ASP A 215 12.84 6.29 7.74
C ASP A 215 11.52 5.55 7.95
N GLU A 216 11.18 4.61 7.07
CA GLU A 216 9.93 3.84 7.12
C GLU A 216 10.14 2.40 6.67
N ILE A 217 9.46 1.47 7.32
CA ILE A 217 9.38 0.05 6.96
C ILE A 217 7.92 -0.28 6.74
N ALA A 218 7.56 -0.71 5.52
CA ALA A 218 6.19 -1.03 5.14
C ALA A 218 5.16 0.04 5.55
N SER A 219 5.52 1.32 5.38
CA SER A 219 4.73 2.51 5.74
C SER A 219 4.59 2.77 7.25
N VAL A 220 5.35 2.07 8.09
CA VAL A 220 5.46 2.33 9.54
C VAL A 220 6.75 3.07 9.81
N ILE A 221 6.67 4.15 10.60
CA ILE A 221 7.83 5.00 10.93
C ILE A 221 8.83 4.23 11.80
N SER A 222 10.08 4.13 11.35
CA SER A 222 11.14 3.49 12.13
C SER A 222 11.49 4.30 13.40
N PRO A 223 11.75 3.66 14.54
CA PRO A 223 12.32 4.31 15.71
C PRO A 223 13.69 4.96 15.48
N LEU A 224 14.40 4.54 14.45
CA LEU A 224 15.68 5.11 14.02
C LEU A 224 15.54 6.13 12.87
N SER A 225 14.31 6.49 12.52
CA SER A 225 14.04 7.55 11.55
C SER A 225 14.54 8.91 12.01
N SER A 226 14.98 9.74 11.08
CA SER A 226 15.27 11.16 11.31
C SER A 226 14.10 11.94 11.93
N LYS A 227 12.87 11.43 11.76
CA LYS A 227 11.63 11.99 12.30
C LYS A 227 11.18 11.35 13.62
N ALA A 228 11.91 10.37 14.16
CA ALA A 228 11.48 9.49 15.27
C ALA A 228 10.97 10.27 16.48
N PHE A 229 11.66 11.32 16.92
CA PHE A 229 11.25 12.15 18.06
C PHE A 229 9.92 12.92 17.86
N ARG A 230 9.38 12.99 16.65
CA ARG A 230 8.04 13.55 16.39
C ARG A 230 6.93 12.55 16.71
N TYR A 231 7.25 11.26 16.71
CA TYR A 231 6.30 10.16 16.83
C TYR A 231 6.44 9.38 18.12
N TYR A 232 7.67 9.30 18.68
CA TYR A 232 8.01 8.44 19.80
C TYR A 232 8.55 9.21 21.00
N GLU A 233 8.32 8.62 22.17
CA GLU A 233 9.07 8.82 23.41
C GLU A 233 9.89 7.59 23.68
N PHE A 234 11.08 7.76 24.26
CA PHE A 234 12.02 6.69 24.52
C PHE A 234 12.30 6.62 26.01
N LYS A 235 12.39 5.40 26.55
CA LYS A 235 12.70 5.15 27.97
C LYS A 235 13.81 4.14 28.08
N HIS A 236 14.84 4.45 28.87
CA HIS A 236 15.91 3.49 29.17
C HIS A 236 15.39 2.45 30.16
N LEU A 237 15.56 1.17 29.83
CA LEU A 237 15.13 0.04 30.67
C LEU A 237 16.30 -0.61 31.42
N GLY A 238 17.55 -0.14 31.20
CA GLY A 238 18.77 -0.69 31.73
C GLY A 238 19.72 -1.19 30.64
N ALA A 239 20.87 -1.67 31.05
CA ALA A 239 21.87 -2.25 30.15
C ALA A 239 22.28 -3.64 30.63
N PHE A 240 22.92 -4.42 29.78
CA PHE A 240 23.48 -5.74 30.11
C PHE A 240 24.73 -6.02 29.26
N MET A 241 25.54 -6.96 29.70
CA MET A 241 26.70 -7.41 28.95
C MET A 241 26.36 -8.64 28.09
N ASP A 242 26.75 -8.63 26.80
CA ASP A 242 26.81 -9.80 25.94
C ASP A 242 28.27 -10.05 25.56
N GLY A 243 28.92 -10.96 26.29
CA GLY A 243 30.39 -11.07 26.31
C GLY A 243 31.04 -9.77 26.80
N ASP A 244 31.88 -9.16 25.97
CA ASP A 244 32.56 -7.90 26.27
C ASP A 244 31.81 -6.66 25.78
N ILE A 245 30.61 -6.83 25.25
CA ILE A 245 29.82 -5.75 24.61
C ILE A 245 28.69 -5.30 25.54
N LEU A 246 28.62 -4.01 25.84
CA LEU A 246 27.51 -3.43 26.58
C LEU A 246 26.32 -3.13 25.65
N ILE A 247 25.13 -3.65 26.02
CA ILE A 247 23.90 -3.49 25.25
C ILE A 247 22.88 -2.67 26.05
N ASN A 248 22.42 -1.58 25.48
CA ASN A 248 21.40 -0.72 26.07
C ASN A 248 20.00 -1.14 25.62
N LYS A 249 19.09 -1.34 26.55
CA LYS A 249 17.69 -1.70 26.30
C LYS A 249 16.81 -0.46 26.38
N ILE A 250 16.10 -0.15 25.28
CA ILE A 250 15.29 1.07 25.15
C ILE A 250 13.87 0.70 24.79
N LYS A 251 12.92 1.19 25.57
CA LYS A 251 11.49 1.11 25.28
C LYS A 251 11.09 2.21 24.30
N VAL A 252 10.42 1.81 23.23
CA VAL A 252 9.83 2.67 22.21
C VAL A 252 8.34 2.83 22.51
N VAL A 253 7.91 4.06 22.80
CA VAL A 253 6.53 4.37 23.16
C VAL A 253 5.99 5.39 22.15
N PRO A 254 4.94 5.08 21.39
CA PRO A 254 4.35 6.06 20.49
C PRO A 254 3.65 7.18 21.28
N LYS A 255 3.93 8.44 20.94
CA LYS A 255 3.24 9.61 21.53
C LYS A 255 1.72 9.56 21.32
N VAL A 256 1.33 8.97 20.19
CA VAL A 256 -0.06 8.68 19.85
C VAL A 256 -0.11 7.33 19.15
N ALA A 257 -0.86 6.39 19.70
CA ALA A 257 -1.10 5.10 19.06
C ALA A 257 -1.82 5.33 17.72
N ALA A 258 -1.24 4.81 16.64
CA ALA A 258 -1.74 4.96 15.28
C ALA A 258 -1.20 3.81 14.39
N PRO A 259 -1.84 3.50 13.26
CA PRO A 259 -1.44 2.37 12.40
C PRO A 259 -0.03 2.43 11.82
N ASN A 260 0.62 3.59 11.85
CA ASN A 260 1.94 3.79 11.24
C ASN A 260 3.06 4.04 12.27
N VAL A 261 2.91 3.56 13.50
CA VAL A 261 3.93 3.66 14.54
C VAL A 261 4.14 2.31 15.22
N PHE A 262 5.36 2.09 15.69
CA PHE A 262 5.74 0.94 16.47
C PHE A 262 5.62 1.19 17.97
N GLU A 263 5.44 0.12 18.73
CA GLU A 263 5.56 0.09 20.20
C GLU A 263 6.31 -1.18 20.59
N GLY A 264 7.25 -1.08 21.51
CA GLY A 264 8.01 -2.24 21.98
C GLY A 264 9.39 -1.87 22.47
N GLU A 265 10.38 -2.67 22.13
CA GLU A 265 11.75 -2.54 22.64
C GLU A 265 12.77 -2.64 21.50
N ILE A 266 13.84 -1.88 21.63
CA ILE A 266 15.05 -2.02 20.81
C ILE A 266 16.26 -2.13 21.72
N GLN A 267 17.25 -2.87 21.28
CA GLN A 267 18.52 -3.03 21.96
C GLN A 267 19.63 -2.49 21.08
N LEU A 268 20.46 -1.62 21.65
CA LEU A 268 21.53 -0.92 20.97
C LEU A 268 22.89 -1.28 21.56
N VAL A 269 23.83 -1.57 20.70
CA VAL A 269 25.22 -1.80 21.07
C VAL A 269 25.85 -0.45 21.51
N GLU A 270 26.44 -0.41 22.70
CA GLU A 270 27.16 0.80 23.14
C GLU A 270 28.32 1.12 22.19
N ASP A 271 28.70 2.37 22.07
CA ASP A 271 29.73 2.92 21.18
C ASP A 271 29.43 2.77 19.68
N ASP A 272 29.02 1.58 19.20
CA ASP A 272 28.64 1.36 17.81
C ASP A 272 27.27 1.97 17.48
N TRP A 273 26.37 2.09 18.47
CA TRP A 273 24.99 2.54 18.33
C TRP A 273 24.24 1.79 17.21
N ALA A 274 24.69 0.55 16.97
CA ALA A 274 24.07 -0.39 16.05
C ALA A 274 22.93 -1.14 16.72
N LEU A 275 22.00 -1.65 15.92
CA LEU A 275 20.98 -2.56 16.41
C LEU A 275 21.61 -3.89 16.82
N PHE A 276 21.28 -4.34 18.01
CA PHE A 276 21.53 -5.69 18.50
C PHE A 276 20.28 -6.55 18.37
N ARG A 277 19.11 -5.98 18.74
CA ARG A 277 17.81 -6.62 18.63
C ARG A 277 16.70 -5.59 18.47
N VAL A 278 15.66 -6.00 17.77
CA VAL A 278 14.40 -5.27 17.64
C VAL A 278 13.27 -6.22 18.04
N ASP A 279 12.33 -5.75 18.88
CA ASP A 279 11.09 -6.45 19.23
C ASP A 279 9.98 -5.41 19.30
N LEU A 280 9.31 -5.20 18.17
CA LEU A 280 8.38 -4.11 17.97
C LEU A 280 7.03 -4.62 17.48
N ASN A 281 5.97 -4.04 18.02
CA ASN A 281 4.60 -4.27 17.62
C ASN A 281 4.08 -3.06 16.84
N ALA A 282 3.32 -3.32 15.79
CA ALA A 282 2.55 -2.32 15.07
C ALA A 282 1.11 -2.80 14.91
N GLN A 283 0.17 -1.90 15.06
CA GLN A 283 -1.20 -2.16 14.69
C GLN A 283 -1.45 -1.49 13.33
N VAL A 284 -1.68 -2.28 12.30
CA VAL A 284 -2.02 -1.77 10.98
C VAL A 284 -3.53 -1.60 10.84
N GLU A 285 -3.97 -1.10 9.72
CA GLU A 285 -5.40 -0.88 9.48
C GLU A 285 -6.22 -2.19 9.59
N LEU A 286 -7.51 -2.07 9.83
CA LEU A 286 -8.43 -3.18 10.07
C LEU A 286 -8.17 -3.99 11.36
N GLY A 287 -7.38 -3.46 12.29
CA GLY A 287 -7.10 -4.11 13.58
C GLY A 287 -6.10 -5.26 13.51
N ILE A 288 -5.42 -5.41 12.38
CA ILE A 288 -4.34 -6.40 12.23
C ILE A 288 -3.15 -5.94 13.08
N LYS A 289 -2.63 -6.85 13.88
CA LYS A 289 -1.43 -6.64 14.70
C LYS A 289 -0.25 -7.36 14.05
N VAL A 290 0.88 -6.69 14.02
CA VAL A 290 2.13 -7.23 13.49
C VAL A 290 3.19 -7.05 14.56
N ARG A 291 3.83 -8.13 14.98
CA ARG A 291 5.04 -8.12 15.78
C ARG A 291 6.21 -8.46 14.89
N ILE A 292 7.28 -7.70 15.02
CA ILE A 292 8.54 -7.92 14.30
C ILE A 292 9.64 -8.07 15.32
N CYS A 293 10.29 -9.22 15.30
CA CYS A 293 11.50 -9.47 16.08
C CYS A 293 12.65 -9.76 15.12
N GLN A 294 13.75 -9.06 15.27
CA GLN A 294 14.99 -9.27 14.49
C GLN A 294 16.18 -9.31 15.43
N GLU A 295 17.08 -10.24 15.18
CA GLU A 295 18.36 -10.31 15.86
C GLU A 295 19.50 -10.02 14.90
N TYR A 296 20.48 -9.26 15.39
CA TYR A 296 21.63 -8.83 14.63
C TYR A 296 22.88 -9.45 15.19
N GLN A 297 23.82 -9.76 14.32
CA GLN A 297 25.14 -10.26 14.65
C GLN A 297 26.18 -9.48 13.84
N LYS A 298 27.36 -9.25 14.43
CA LYS A 298 28.50 -8.67 13.71
C LYS A 298 29.12 -9.75 12.84
N ILE A 299 28.99 -9.59 11.51
CA ILE A 299 29.50 -10.54 10.53
C ILE A 299 30.93 -10.19 10.20
N GLU A 300 31.85 -11.17 10.32
CA GLU A 300 33.29 -11.03 10.03
C GLU A 300 33.95 -9.81 10.72
N ASP A 301 33.43 -9.38 11.88
CA ASP A 301 33.82 -8.13 12.56
C ASP A 301 33.68 -6.84 11.72
N LEU A 302 32.93 -6.91 10.60
CA LEU A 302 32.78 -5.80 9.68
C LEU A 302 31.54 -4.96 9.96
N ALA A 303 30.35 -5.57 10.00
CA ALA A 303 29.10 -4.86 10.17
C ALA A 303 28.04 -5.70 10.90
N TRP A 304 27.14 -5.02 11.62
CA TRP A 304 25.98 -5.62 12.26
C TRP A 304 24.88 -5.90 11.22
N MET A 305 24.59 -7.20 11.00
CA MET A 305 23.62 -7.69 10.04
C MET A 305 22.53 -8.51 10.73
N PRO A 306 21.28 -8.48 10.25
CA PRO A 306 20.22 -9.33 10.77
C PRO A 306 20.47 -10.79 10.42
N ILE A 307 20.36 -11.70 11.38
CA ILE A 307 20.55 -13.14 11.19
C ILE A 307 19.25 -13.91 11.31
N THR A 308 18.32 -13.46 12.13
CA THR A 308 17.00 -14.08 12.28
C THR A 308 15.90 -13.01 12.27
N HIS A 309 14.76 -13.40 11.71
CA HIS A 309 13.54 -12.58 11.70
C HIS A 309 12.36 -13.44 12.14
N GLN A 310 11.54 -12.89 13.01
CA GLN A 310 10.24 -13.44 13.35
C GLN A 310 9.16 -12.39 13.08
N PHE A 311 8.08 -12.81 12.42
CA PHE A 311 6.91 -12.00 12.17
C PHE A 311 5.68 -12.74 12.66
N ASP A 312 5.00 -12.17 13.65
CA ASP A 312 3.72 -12.67 14.13
C ASP A 312 2.64 -11.68 13.65
N VAL A 313 1.70 -12.16 12.85
CA VAL A 313 0.61 -11.34 12.28
C VAL A 313 -0.71 -11.96 12.68
N ASN A 314 -1.55 -11.23 13.38
CA ASN A 314 -2.88 -11.71 13.76
C ASN A 314 -3.93 -10.61 13.60
N GLY A 315 -5.16 -11.02 13.36
CA GLY A 315 -6.27 -10.09 13.22
C GLY A 315 -7.55 -10.77 12.80
N GLU A 316 -8.63 -10.00 12.91
CA GLU A 316 -9.97 -10.45 12.52
C GLU A 316 -10.66 -9.36 11.67
N PRO A 317 -10.09 -8.99 10.49
CA PRO A 317 -10.70 -8.00 9.63
C PRO A 317 -12.07 -8.47 9.13
N MET A 318 -13.12 -7.69 9.41
CA MET A 318 -14.49 -7.97 8.97
C MET A 318 -15.03 -9.36 9.39
N GLY A 319 -14.53 -9.92 10.51
CA GLY A 319 -14.92 -11.24 11.00
C GLY A 319 -14.15 -12.41 10.38
N PHE A 320 -13.15 -12.13 9.51
CA PHE A 320 -12.24 -13.15 9.02
C PHE A 320 -11.00 -13.20 9.92
N GLY A 321 -10.95 -14.21 10.81
CA GLY A 321 -9.87 -14.39 11.76
C GLY A 321 -8.71 -15.18 11.17
N PHE A 322 -7.48 -14.72 11.44
CA PHE A 322 -6.28 -15.47 11.10
C PHE A 322 -5.11 -15.18 12.03
N GLU A 323 -4.23 -16.15 12.18
CA GLU A 323 -2.91 -16.01 12.78
C GLU A 323 -1.85 -16.50 11.80
N ALA A 324 -0.82 -15.70 11.57
CA ALA A 324 0.30 -16.05 10.72
C ALA A 324 1.62 -15.86 11.48
N LYS A 325 2.48 -16.84 11.46
CA LYS A 325 3.82 -16.81 12.03
C LYS A 325 4.83 -17.12 10.95
N TYR A 326 5.81 -16.25 10.80
CA TYR A 326 6.91 -16.42 9.87
C TYR A 326 8.24 -16.38 10.63
N LEU A 327 9.09 -17.33 10.33
CA LEU A 327 10.47 -17.37 10.78
C LEU A 327 11.37 -17.32 9.56
N ALA A 328 12.38 -16.47 9.60
CA ALA A 328 13.40 -16.43 8.57
C ALA A 328 14.78 -16.45 9.21
N SER A 329 15.70 -17.18 8.58
CA SER A 329 17.13 -17.16 8.90
C SER A 329 17.92 -16.69 7.67
N MET A 330 18.95 -15.90 7.92
CA MET A 330 19.86 -15.40 6.89
C MET A 330 21.25 -15.97 7.17
N ASN A 331 21.79 -16.66 6.18
CA ASN A 331 23.02 -17.43 6.30
C ASN A 331 23.98 -17.10 5.15
N ASP A 332 25.21 -17.56 5.24
CA ASP A 332 26.22 -17.48 4.18
C ASP A 332 26.45 -16.06 3.68
N TYR A 333 26.54 -15.10 4.63
CA TYR A 333 26.80 -13.72 4.28
C TYR A 333 28.17 -13.55 3.61
N THR A 334 28.18 -12.82 2.49
CA THR A 334 29.38 -12.25 1.91
C THR A 334 29.21 -10.75 1.90
N LEU A 335 30.11 -10.01 2.60
CA LEU A 335 29.98 -8.56 2.79
C LEU A 335 31.13 -7.81 2.12
N GLU A 336 30.79 -6.71 1.44
CA GLU A 336 31.74 -5.73 0.99
C GLU A 336 31.42 -4.37 1.62
N LEU A 337 32.42 -3.80 2.31
CA LEU A 337 32.27 -2.46 2.90
C LEU A 337 32.48 -1.38 1.84
N ASN A 338 31.78 -0.26 2.03
CA ASN A 338 31.91 0.93 1.22
C ASN A 338 33.29 1.58 1.42
N PRO A 339 34.19 1.55 0.42
CA PRO A 339 35.55 2.07 0.56
C PRO A 339 35.61 3.58 0.78
N ALA A 340 34.53 4.31 0.46
CA ALA A 340 34.47 5.76 0.64
C ALA A 340 34.09 6.18 2.07
N LEU A 341 33.74 5.23 2.95
CA LEU A 341 33.40 5.54 4.34
C LEU A 341 34.42 4.91 5.31
N PRO A 342 34.68 5.55 6.46
CA PRO A 342 35.52 4.97 7.48
C PRO A 342 34.89 3.70 8.05
N LYS A 343 35.70 2.70 8.40
CA LYS A 343 35.23 1.43 8.97
C LYS A 343 34.52 1.59 10.31
N SER A 344 34.87 2.61 11.10
CA SER A 344 34.27 2.93 12.37
C SER A 344 34.22 4.44 12.60
N ILE A 345 33.11 4.94 13.16
CA ILE A 345 32.92 6.33 13.54
C ILE A 345 32.48 6.38 15.00
N LYS A 346 33.24 7.15 15.83
CA LYS A 346 32.87 7.44 17.20
C LYS A 346 32.09 8.72 17.30
N ILE A 347 30.93 8.68 17.96
CA ILE A 347 30.17 9.90 18.28
C ILE A 347 30.69 10.46 19.59
N ILE A 348 31.09 11.73 19.57
CA ILE A 348 31.53 12.49 20.74
C ILE A 348 30.43 13.45 21.21
N ASP A 349 30.42 13.70 22.51
CA ASP A 349 29.55 14.67 23.15
C ASP A 349 30.07 16.10 22.99
N LYS A 350 29.25 17.11 23.31
CA LYS A 350 29.61 18.53 23.10
C LYS A 350 30.84 18.99 23.91
N GLU A 351 31.13 18.31 25.01
CA GLU A 351 32.26 18.66 25.92
C GLU A 351 33.61 18.22 25.35
N ASP A 352 33.66 17.21 24.48
CA ASP A 352 34.89 16.74 23.81
C ASP A 352 35.18 17.39 22.48
N ALA A 353 34.65 18.59 22.25
CA ALA A 353 34.58 19.26 20.95
C ALA A 353 35.95 19.65 20.31
N GLU A 354 37.05 19.64 21.08
CA GLU A 354 38.38 19.97 20.55
C GLU A 354 38.97 18.92 19.59
N LEU A 355 38.38 17.72 19.57
CA LEU A 355 38.80 16.59 18.72
C LEU A 355 37.97 16.45 17.42
N SER A 356 36.99 17.36 17.14
CA SER A 356 36.09 17.23 15.98
C SER A 356 36.73 17.70 14.68
N VAL A 357 36.68 16.86 13.66
CA VAL A 357 37.06 17.19 12.27
C VAL A 357 35.88 17.87 11.55
N ASN A 358 36.18 18.92 10.75
CA ASN A 358 35.16 19.65 9.99
C ASN A 358 34.58 18.85 8.82
N SER A 359 33.31 19.09 8.48
CA SER A 359 32.44 18.28 7.60
C SER A 359 33.00 17.83 6.23
N PRO A 360 33.66 18.68 5.44
CA PRO A 360 34.16 18.29 4.12
C PRO A 360 35.39 17.38 4.18
N GLU A 361 36.20 17.52 5.22
CA GLU A 361 37.47 16.79 5.37
C GLU A 361 37.29 15.34 5.80
N ILE A 362 36.09 14.94 6.32
CA ILE A 362 35.88 13.59 6.85
C ILE A 362 35.87 12.55 5.74
N ILE A 363 35.24 12.84 4.61
CA ILE A 363 35.15 11.89 3.48
C ILE A 363 36.51 11.80 2.76
N GLU A 364 37.21 12.94 2.62
CA GLU A 364 38.50 13.00 2.00
C GLU A 364 39.59 12.30 2.85
N LYS A 365 39.61 12.57 4.15
CA LYS A 365 40.50 11.87 5.09
C LYS A 365 40.14 10.39 5.27
N ALA A 366 38.85 10.00 5.15
CA ALA A 366 38.47 8.60 5.24
C ALA A 366 38.99 7.78 4.05
N SER A 367 38.97 8.33 2.84
CA SER A 367 39.55 7.70 1.65
C SER A 367 41.06 7.57 1.74
N GLU A 368 41.77 8.59 2.28
CA GLU A 368 43.21 8.56 2.50
C GLU A 368 43.61 7.58 3.59
N LEU A 369 42.86 7.51 4.71
CA LEU A 369 43.14 6.60 5.82
C LEU A 369 42.86 5.13 5.45
N ASN A 370 41.83 4.87 4.66
CA ASN A 370 41.57 3.53 4.15
C ASN A 370 42.63 3.08 3.14
N ALA A 371 43.13 3.97 2.30
CA ALA A 371 44.23 3.70 1.36
C ALA A 371 45.57 3.48 2.06
N ALA A 372 45.79 4.10 3.22
CA ALA A 372 47.02 3.97 4.01
C ALA A 372 46.98 2.79 5.00
N GLY A 373 45.93 2.01 5.10
CA GLY A 373 45.81 0.89 6.06
C GLY A 373 45.70 1.29 7.53
N ASN A 374 45.56 2.60 7.83
CA ASN A 374 45.50 3.13 9.18
C ASN A 374 44.11 3.10 9.79
N GLN A 375 43.90 2.25 10.80
CA GLN A 375 42.59 2.11 11.51
C GLN A 375 42.34 3.25 12.53
N LYS A 376 42.59 4.50 12.23
CA LYS A 376 42.21 5.58 13.14
C LYS A 376 40.74 5.83 13.17
N GLN A 377 40.12 5.70 14.34
CA GLN A 377 38.72 6.06 14.59
C GLN A 377 38.51 7.57 14.37
N ILE A 378 37.51 7.91 13.55
CA ILE A 378 37.12 9.29 13.33
C ILE A 378 36.06 9.67 14.37
N ALA A 379 36.28 10.78 15.09
CA ALA A 379 35.36 11.30 16.10
C ALA A 379 34.51 12.44 15.52
N VAL A 380 33.17 12.35 15.63
CA VAL A 380 32.23 13.30 15.03
C VAL A 380 31.07 13.58 15.97
N LYS A 381 30.53 14.80 15.97
CA LYS A 381 29.27 15.11 16.67
C LYS A 381 28.07 14.47 15.97
N ALA A 382 27.06 14.04 16.74
CA ALA A 382 25.86 13.40 16.21
C ALA A 382 25.13 14.26 15.15
N GLU A 383 25.04 15.58 15.37
CA GLU A 383 24.39 16.52 14.45
C GLU A 383 25.14 16.64 13.12
N ASP A 384 26.49 16.69 13.19
CA ASP A 384 27.33 16.80 12.01
C ASP A 384 27.38 15.50 11.21
N LEU A 385 27.42 14.34 11.88
CA LEU A 385 27.34 13.06 11.22
C LEU A 385 26.03 12.91 10.43
N SER A 386 24.89 13.31 11.02
CA SER A 386 23.60 13.29 10.32
C SER A 386 23.61 14.13 9.05
N LYS A 387 24.22 15.32 9.07
CA LYS A 387 24.34 16.20 7.90
C LYS A 387 25.24 15.59 6.82
N ILE A 388 26.42 15.15 7.23
CA ILE A 388 27.42 14.55 6.34
C ILE A 388 26.84 13.33 5.63
N MET A 389 26.20 12.43 6.39
CA MET A 389 25.63 11.22 5.82
C MET A 389 24.44 11.50 4.92
N LYS A 390 23.68 12.56 5.18
CA LYS A 390 22.61 13.03 4.31
C LYS A 390 23.16 13.56 2.99
N GLU A 391 24.15 14.46 3.03
CA GLU A 391 24.81 15.02 1.86
C GLU A 391 25.49 13.93 1.03
N TYR A 392 26.20 13.00 1.69
CA TYR A 392 26.79 11.84 1.04
C TYR A 392 25.73 10.97 0.36
N GLY A 393 24.62 10.73 1.02
CA GLY A 393 23.49 9.99 0.44
C GLY A 393 22.83 10.72 -0.73
N GLU A 394 22.79 12.03 -0.73
CA GLU A 394 22.27 12.84 -1.84
C GLU A 394 23.19 12.80 -3.06
N THR A 395 24.51 12.93 -2.88
CA THR A 395 25.49 12.83 -3.97
C THR A 395 25.50 11.44 -4.61
N GLN A 396 25.30 10.38 -3.83
CA GLN A 396 25.21 9.02 -4.35
C GLN A 396 23.88 8.76 -5.08
N LYS A 397 22.80 9.39 -4.62
CA LYS A 397 21.50 9.35 -5.32
C LYS A 397 21.55 10.03 -6.68
N ASP A 398 22.40 11.03 -6.86
CA ASP A 398 22.45 11.78 -8.12
C ASP A 398 22.81 10.94 -9.33
N SER A 399 23.55 9.84 -9.15
CA SER A 399 23.81 8.89 -10.25
C SER A 399 22.57 8.10 -10.69
N LEU A 400 21.67 7.75 -9.73
CA LEU A 400 20.36 7.16 -10.02
C LEU A 400 19.25 8.23 -10.13
N ALA A 401 19.39 9.37 -9.45
CA ALA A 401 18.40 10.44 -9.39
C ALA A 401 18.25 11.20 -10.71
N ARG A 402 19.24 11.16 -11.61
CA ARG A 402 19.04 11.58 -13.02
C ARG A 402 17.88 10.84 -13.70
N GLN A 403 17.39 9.74 -13.11
CA GLN A 403 16.28 8.95 -13.60
C GLN A 403 15.05 8.91 -12.66
N ASP A 404 15.05 9.70 -11.55
CA ASP A 404 14.01 9.65 -10.49
C ASP A 404 13.81 8.24 -9.87
N VAL A 405 14.83 7.38 -9.94
CA VAL A 405 14.76 6.00 -9.43
C VAL A 405 15.22 5.96 -7.98
N ILE A 406 14.38 5.39 -7.11
CA ILE A 406 14.68 5.24 -5.67
C ILE A 406 15.14 3.83 -5.30
N GLY A 407 14.98 2.87 -6.18
CA GLY A 407 15.46 1.50 -5.98
C GLY A 407 15.23 0.61 -7.18
N VAL A 408 16.02 -0.46 -7.24
CA VAL A 408 15.91 -1.53 -8.23
C VAL A 408 15.68 -2.83 -7.47
N TYR A 409 14.66 -3.58 -7.87
CA TYR A 409 14.29 -4.87 -7.27
C TYR A 409 14.11 -5.89 -8.38
N ASP A 410 14.97 -6.88 -8.41
CA ASP A 410 14.88 -7.99 -9.33
C ASP A 410 14.45 -9.25 -8.58
N PHE A 411 13.47 -9.94 -9.11
CA PHE A 411 12.90 -11.14 -8.54
C PHE A 411 12.85 -12.23 -9.61
N GLU A 412 13.51 -13.34 -9.32
CA GLU A 412 13.55 -14.50 -10.19
C GLU A 412 13.14 -15.74 -9.40
N VAL A 413 12.41 -16.64 -10.03
CA VAL A 413 12.06 -17.96 -9.48
C VAL A 413 12.69 -19.01 -10.38
N ASP A 414 13.50 -19.90 -9.80
CA ASP A 414 14.08 -21.03 -10.54
C ASP A 414 12.97 -21.88 -11.16
N SER A 415 13.20 -22.39 -12.36
CA SER A 415 12.23 -23.19 -13.08
C SER A 415 11.86 -24.50 -12.36
N GLY A 416 12.77 -25.01 -11.53
CA GLY A 416 12.59 -26.19 -10.68
C GLY A 416 12.14 -25.91 -9.26
N ALA A 417 11.93 -24.66 -8.87
CA ALA A 417 11.69 -24.26 -7.49
C ALA A 417 10.52 -24.99 -6.81
N TYR A 418 9.50 -25.37 -7.54
CA TYR A 418 8.30 -26.05 -7.03
C TYR A 418 8.40 -27.60 -7.08
N ASN A 419 9.48 -28.17 -7.58
CA ASN A 419 9.60 -29.60 -7.85
C ASN A 419 10.48 -30.33 -6.85
N GLN A 420 10.88 -29.67 -5.77
CA GLN A 420 11.75 -30.27 -4.75
C GLN A 420 10.97 -31.24 -3.87
N ASP A 421 11.60 -32.38 -3.55
CA ASP A 421 11.00 -33.43 -2.75
C ASP A 421 11.21 -33.22 -1.22
N SER A 422 10.61 -34.11 -0.43
CA SER A 422 10.72 -34.08 1.04
C SER A 422 12.16 -34.29 1.54
N ASN A 423 12.99 -35.05 0.79
CA ASN A 423 14.37 -35.30 1.15
C ASN A 423 15.21 -34.03 0.99
N PHE A 424 14.99 -33.28 -0.08
CA PHE A 424 15.63 -31.97 -0.26
C PHE A 424 15.32 -31.04 0.91
N TRP A 425 14.02 -30.91 1.28
CA TRP A 425 13.61 -30.06 2.40
C TRP A 425 14.16 -30.53 3.74
N ALA A 426 14.27 -31.84 3.99
CA ALA A 426 14.86 -32.37 5.21
C ALA A 426 16.36 -32.02 5.35
N GLN A 427 17.06 -31.86 4.22
CA GLN A 427 18.49 -31.54 4.23
C GLN A 427 18.77 -30.04 4.38
N ILE A 428 17.88 -29.16 3.94
CA ILE A 428 18.17 -27.74 3.92
C ILE A 428 17.43 -26.92 4.98
N ARG A 429 16.51 -27.53 5.72
CA ARG A 429 15.78 -26.82 6.80
C ARG A 429 16.70 -26.46 7.93
N PRO A 430 16.99 -25.19 8.18
CA PRO A 430 17.73 -24.79 9.36
C PRO A 430 16.86 -24.82 10.63
N ILE A 431 15.52 -24.72 10.49
CA ILE A 431 14.55 -24.73 11.59
C ILE A 431 13.70 -26.00 11.48
N PRO A 432 13.81 -26.98 12.44
CA PRO A 432 13.02 -28.21 12.38
C PRO A 432 11.52 -27.96 12.41
N LEU A 433 10.76 -28.87 11.82
CA LEU A 433 9.29 -28.81 11.89
C LEU A 433 8.82 -29.11 13.31
N SER A 434 7.79 -28.40 13.74
CA SER A 434 7.03 -28.75 14.93
C SER A 434 6.11 -29.94 14.70
N THR A 435 5.60 -30.52 15.79
CA THR A 435 4.67 -31.65 15.72
C THR A 435 3.40 -31.26 14.94
N ASP A 436 2.89 -30.06 15.13
CA ASP A 436 1.70 -29.55 14.44
C ASP A 436 1.96 -29.29 12.95
N GLU A 437 3.15 -28.74 12.64
CA GLU A 437 3.57 -28.56 11.25
C GLU A 437 3.69 -29.91 10.54
N THR A 438 4.27 -30.91 11.18
CA THR A 438 4.39 -32.26 10.60
C THR A 438 3.02 -32.87 10.32
N ARG A 439 2.03 -32.70 11.21
CA ARG A 439 0.62 -33.11 10.96
C ARG A 439 0.01 -32.34 9.81
N GLY A 440 0.27 -31.04 9.73
CA GLY A 440 -0.17 -30.20 8.63
C GLY A 440 0.35 -30.69 7.28
N TYR A 441 1.62 -31.03 7.18
CA TYR A 441 2.23 -31.63 6.00
C TYR A 441 1.52 -32.93 5.58
N ALA A 442 1.33 -33.86 6.53
CA ALA A 442 0.68 -35.14 6.26
C ALA A 442 -0.79 -34.99 5.79
N LYS A 443 -1.55 -34.05 6.37
CA LYS A 443 -2.93 -33.74 5.95
C LYS A 443 -2.96 -33.19 4.51
N ILE A 444 -1.99 -32.40 4.14
CA ILE A 444 -1.91 -31.76 2.83
C ILE A 444 -1.48 -32.73 1.75
N ASP A 445 -0.49 -33.56 2.01
CA ASP A 445 -0.06 -34.61 1.08
C ASP A 445 -1.23 -35.53 0.73
N SER A 446 -2.04 -35.91 1.72
CA SER A 446 -3.25 -36.72 1.49
C SER A 446 -4.31 -35.98 0.64
N LEU A 447 -4.48 -34.65 0.84
CA LEU A 447 -5.40 -33.83 0.04
C LEU A 447 -4.89 -33.61 -1.40
N ASN A 448 -3.58 -33.47 -1.58
CA ASN A 448 -2.97 -33.34 -2.91
C ASN A 448 -3.09 -34.63 -3.72
N VAL A 449 -2.96 -35.78 -3.08
CA VAL A 449 -3.21 -37.09 -3.75
C VAL A 449 -4.66 -37.21 -4.18
N ILE A 450 -5.63 -36.83 -3.33
CA ILE A 450 -7.06 -36.84 -3.67
C ILE A 450 -7.37 -35.88 -4.82
N LYS A 451 -6.75 -34.67 -4.83
CA LYS A 451 -6.89 -33.70 -5.93
C LYS A 451 -6.26 -34.19 -7.22
N GLN A 452 -5.07 -34.79 -7.18
CA GLN A 452 -4.47 -35.35 -8.39
C GLN A 452 -5.31 -36.45 -9.01
N VAL A 453 -5.98 -37.25 -8.20
CA VAL A 453 -6.94 -38.27 -8.67
C VAL A 453 -8.19 -37.57 -9.26
N ALA A 454 -8.74 -36.57 -8.60
CA ALA A 454 -9.88 -35.80 -9.09
C ALA A 454 -9.55 -34.98 -10.36
N ASP A 455 -8.38 -34.33 -10.42
CA ASP A 455 -7.92 -33.58 -11.60
C ASP A 455 -7.58 -34.52 -12.78
N SER A 456 -7.19 -35.77 -12.52
CA SER A 456 -7.01 -36.76 -13.58
C SER A 456 -8.36 -37.25 -14.16
N GLU A 457 -9.42 -37.26 -13.36
CA GLU A 457 -10.78 -37.51 -13.84
C GLU A 457 -11.42 -36.27 -14.49
N ASP A 458 -11.08 -35.05 -14.04
CA ASP A 458 -11.59 -33.79 -14.61
C ASP A 458 -10.77 -33.29 -15.84
N SER A 459 -9.57 -33.77 -16.07
CA SER A 459 -8.77 -33.41 -17.27
C SER A 459 -9.41 -33.90 -18.58
N VAL A 460 -10.43 -34.75 -18.50
CA VAL A 460 -11.30 -35.11 -19.64
C VAL A 460 -12.50 -34.17 -19.79
N LYS A 461 -12.82 -33.35 -18.78
CA LYS A 461 -13.84 -32.30 -18.88
C LYS A 461 -13.21 -31.00 -19.37
N ASN A 462 -13.28 -30.79 -20.70
CA ASN A 462 -13.06 -29.52 -21.36
C ASN A 462 -13.38 -28.35 -20.45
N VAL A 463 -12.49 -27.34 -20.37
CA VAL A 463 -12.82 -25.99 -19.91
C VAL A 463 -14.11 -25.59 -20.62
N LYS A 464 -15.25 -25.74 -19.93
CA LYS A 464 -16.56 -25.38 -20.49
C LYS A 464 -16.47 -23.89 -20.79
N LYS A 465 -16.33 -23.53 -22.07
CA LYS A 465 -16.62 -22.17 -22.54
C LYS A 465 -17.98 -21.84 -21.95
N LYS A 466 -18.07 -20.74 -21.18
CA LYS A 466 -19.35 -20.26 -20.64
C LYS A 466 -20.30 -20.12 -21.82
N THR A 467 -21.28 -21.01 -21.91
CA THR A 467 -22.26 -21.01 -22.99
C THR A 467 -23.28 -19.94 -22.67
N PHE A 468 -23.66 -19.14 -23.64
CA PHE A 468 -24.69 -18.11 -23.50
C PHE A 468 -25.99 -18.73 -22.97
N GLN A 469 -26.51 -18.13 -21.91
CA GLN A 469 -27.82 -18.44 -21.35
C GLN A 469 -28.75 -17.23 -21.54
N PHE A 470 -30.03 -17.48 -21.80
CA PHE A 470 -30.98 -16.37 -21.95
C PHE A 470 -31.07 -15.46 -20.72
N THR A 471 -30.79 -15.99 -19.54
CA THR A 471 -30.70 -15.24 -18.29
C THR A 471 -29.56 -14.21 -18.31
N ASP A 472 -28.51 -14.45 -19.10
CA ASP A 472 -27.37 -13.53 -19.18
C ASP A 472 -27.72 -12.20 -19.86
N ILE A 473 -28.81 -12.14 -20.61
CA ILE A 473 -29.40 -10.89 -21.14
C ILE A 473 -29.85 -9.98 -19.98
N LEU A 474 -30.35 -10.56 -18.90
CA LEU A 474 -30.90 -9.82 -17.76
C LEU A 474 -29.85 -9.61 -16.65
N VAL A 475 -28.98 -10.59 -16.41
CA VAL A 475 -28.03 -10.57 -15.29
C VAL A 475 -26.65 -10.07 -15.72
N GLY A 476 -26.39 -10.04 -17.03
CA GLY A 476 -25.08 -9.75 -17.60
C GLY A 476 -24.20 -10.99 -17.76
N GLY A 477 -23.19 -10.90 -18.60
CA GLY A 477 -22.29 -12.01 -18.86
C GLY A 477 -21.05 -11.60 -19.65
N ASP A 478 -19.93 -12.28 -19.37
CA ASP A 478 -18.66 -12.09 -20.06
C ASP A 478 -18.35 -13.34 -20.89
N TYR A 479 -18.09 -13.16 -22.19
CA TYR A 479 -17.88 -14.24 -23.15
C TYR A 479 -16.59 -14.03 -23.92
N ARG A 480 -15.73 -15.03 -23.97
CA ARG A 480 -14.58 -15.05 -24.87
C ARG A 480 -14.97 -15.65 -26.21
N ILE A 481 -15.17 -14.80 -27.23
CA ILE A 481 -15.59 -15.23 -28.57
C ILE A 481 -14.43 -15.94 -29.27
N ASP A 482 -13.23 -15.35 -29.23
CA ASP A 482 -12.05 -15.85 -29.90
C ASP A 482 -10.83 -15.78 -28.98
N SER A 483 -10.34 -16.96 -28.60
CA SER A 483 -9.14 -17.07 -27.75
C SER A 483 -7.87 -16.72 -28.48
N ALA A 484 -7.78 -16.93 -29.81
CA ALA A 484 -6.61 -16.64 -30.59
C ALA A 484 -6.45 -15.14 -30.87
N ASN A 485 -7.57 -14.47 -31.21
CA ASN A 485 -7.62 -13.01 -31.42
C ASN A 485 -8.00 -12.24 -30.18
N ARG A 486 -8.24 -12.92 -29.05
CA ARG A 486 -8.56 -12.34 -27.75
C ARG A 486 -9.68 -11.30 -27.84
N LEU A 487 -10.79 -11.76 -28.38
CA LEU A 487 -11.99 -10.98 -28.54
C LEU A 487 -12.97 -11.37 -27.45
N ASP A 488 -13.29 -10.43 -26.56
CA ASP A 488 -14.24 -10.60 -25.47
C ASP A 488 -15.51 -9.81 -25.76
N PHE A 489 -16.66 -10.43 -25.50
CA PHE A 489 -17.99 -9.81 -25.58
C PHE A 489 -18.58 -9.75 -24.19
N LYS A 490 -19.09 -8.58 -23.79
CA LYS A 490 -19.69 -8.34 -22.48
C LYS A 490 -21.11 -7.84 -22.64
N ILE A 491 -22.01 -8.43 -21.87
CA ILE A 491 -23.37 -7.92 -21.64
C ILE A 491 -23.34 -7.30 -20.25
N TYR A 492 -23.60 -5.99 -20.16
CA TYR A 492 -23.65 -5.32 -18.86
C TYR A 492 -24.99 -5.57 -18.18
N ASN A 493 -24.96 -5.75 -16.85
CA ASN A 493 -26.17 -5.99 -16.07
C ASN A 493 -27.08 -4.73 -16.09
N PRO A 494 -28.27 -4.78 -16.71
CA PRO A 494 -29.15 -3.64 -16.79
C PRO A 494 -29.80 -3.26 -15.45
N PHE A 495 -29.98 -4.20 -14.52
CA PHE A 495 -30.61 -3.95 -13.23
C PHE A 495 -29.78 -3.00 -12.33
N LEU A 496 -28.47 -2.96 -12.51
CA LEU A 496 -27.59 -2.04 -11.80
C LEU A 496 -27.74 -0.59 -12.30
N ASN A 497 -28.36 -0.40 -13.46
CA ASN A 497 -28.54 0.89 -14.11
C ASN A 497 -30.02 1.32 -14.18
N ILE A 498 -30.88 0.74 -13.34
CA ILE A 498 -32.25 1.20 -13.19
C ILE A 498 -32.24 2.44 -12.29
N GLN A 499 -32.80 3.54 -12.77
CA GLN A 499 -32.83 4.82 -12.10
C GLN A 499 -34.21 5.46 -12.23
N TYR A 500 -34.47 6.43 -11.35
CA TYR A 500 -35.69 7.25 -11.42
C TYR A 500 -35.33 8.72 -11.25
N ASN A 501 -35.92 9.57 -12.08
CA ASN A 501 -35.89 11.03 -11.96
C ASN A 501 -37.18 11.65 -12.52
N THR A 502 -37.47 12.89 -12.18
CA THR A 502 -38.72 13.54 -12.55
C THR A 502 -38.84 13.83 -14.03
N VAL A 503 -37.78 13.81 -14.81
CA VAL A 503 -37.78 14.08 -16.26
C VAL A 503 -38.09 12.84 -17.07
N GLU A 504 -37.43 11.73 -16.74
CA GLU A 504 -37.48 10.49 -17.50
C GLU A 504 -38.45 9.46 -16.89
N GLY A 505 -38.85 9.67 -15.61
CA GLY A 505 -39.48 8.65 -14.81
C GLY A 505 -38.53 7.51 -14.56
N LEU A 506 -39.04 6.29 -14.54
CA LEU A 506 -38.21 5.09 -14.52
C LEU A 506 -37.42 5.02 -15.83
N ASN A 507 -36.13 4.80 -15.74
CA ASN A 507 -35.25 4.65 -16.88
C ASN A 507 -34.25 3.52 -16.67
N ILE A 508 -33.80 2.93 -17.77
CA ILE A 508 -32.90 1.79 -17.77
C ILE A 508 -31.87 1.93 -18.90
N ASP A 509 -30.61 1.71 -18.57
CA ASP A 509 -29.52 1.64 -19.53
C ASP A 509 -29.14 0.19 -19.84
N TYR A 510 -29.08 -0.16 -21.12
CA TYR A 510 -28.64 -1.44 -21.60
C TYR A 510 -27.39 -1.27 -22.46
N SER A 511 -26.26 -1.85 -22.02
CA SER A 511 -25.00 -1.74 -22.70
C SER A 511 -24.45 -3.09 -23.14
N LEU A 512 -23.84 -3.10 -24.31
CA LEU A 512 -23.05 -4.22 -24.82
C LEU A 512 -21.60 -3.76 -25.00
N GLY A 513 -20.65 -4.65 -24.85
CA GLY A 513 -19.22 -4.34 -25.04
C GLY A 513 -18.54 -5.36 -25.91
N LEU A 514 -17.77 -4.91 -26.89
CA LEU A 514 -16.88 -5.74 -27.67
C LEU A 514 -15.46 -5.24 -27.48
N LYS A 515 -14.62 -6.04 -26.83
CA LYS A 515 -13.24 -5.69 -26.46
C LYS A 515 -12.25 -6.61 -27.16
N ARG A 516 -11.31 -6.03 -27.90
CA ARG A 516 -10.23 -6.75 -28.56
C ARG A 516 -8.88 -6.32 -27.98
N PHE A 517 -8.12 -7.25 -27.44
CA PHE A 517 -6.75 -7.01 -26.98
C PHE A 517 -5.77 -7.08 -28.15
N ILE A 518 -4.93 -6.04 -28.29
CA ILE A 518 -4.04 -5.85 -29.45
C ILE A 518 -2.60 -6.30 -29.13
N SER A 519 -2.11 -6.03 -27.91
CA SER A 519 -0.81 -6.51 -27.49
C SER A 519 -0.85 -6.95 -26.03
N ILE A 520 -0.35 -8.15 -25.77
CA ILE A 520 -0.10 -8.65 -24.43
C ILE A 520 1.37 -9.06 -24.42
N LYS A 521 2.16 -8.45 -23.54
CA LYS A 521 3.45 -9.01 -23.17
C LYS A 521 3.21 -10.03 -22.05
N TYR A 522 3.41 -11.30 -22.35
CA TYR A 522 3.65 -12.29 -21.31
C TYR A 522 5.03 -12.02 -20.74
N ASP A 523 5.12 -11.85 -19.44
CA ASP A 523 6.39 -12.02 -18.77
C ASP A 523 6.59 -13.53 -18.65
N THR A 524 7.44 -14.07 -19.54
CA THR A 524 7.78 -15.49 -19.55
C THR A 524 8.80 -15.85 -18.49
N THR A 525 9.27 -14.90 -17.69
CA THR A 525 10.25 -15.11 -16.60
C THR A 525 9.60 -15.57 -15.29
N GLY A 526 8.28 -15.49 -15.17
CA GLY A 526 7.54 -16.08 -14.05
C GLY A 526 7.03 -17.45 -14.41
N GLY A 527 7.60 -18.51 -13.85
CA GLY A 527 7.00 -19.84 -13.85
C GLY A 527 5.52 -19.77 -13.43
N ARG A 528 4.68 -20.76 -13.76
CA ARG A 528 3.23 -20.83 -13.53
C ARG A 528 2.77 -20.72 -12.07
N GLY A 529 3.38 -19.87 -11.27
CA GLY A 529 3.07 -19.59 -9.87
C GLY A 529 2.88 -18.10 -9.68
N ALA A 530 1.65 -17.68 -9.49
CA ALA A 530 1.16 -16.54 -8.74
C ALA A 530 2.15 -15.37 -8.55
N VAL A 531 2.51 -14.69 -9.60
CA VAL A 531 3.09 -13.37 -9.49
C VAL A 531 2.04 -12.36 -9.91
N ASP A 532 1.60 -11.61 -8.91
CA ASP A 532 0.95 -10.30 -8.97
C ASP A 532 0.39 -9.92 -10.36
N ARG A 533 -0.70 -10.58 -10.76
CA ARG A 533 -1.45 -10.29 -11.98
C ARG A 533 -2.03 -8.88 -12.00
N THR A 534 -2.05 -8.20 -10.86
CA THR A 534 -2.67 -6.89 -10.69
C THR A 534 -1.81 -5.72 -11.19
N TYR A 535 -0.52 -5.94 -11.48
CA TYR A 535 0.38 -4.84 -11.88
C TYR A 535 0.97 -4.97 -13.29
N PHE A 536 0.74 -6.07 -14.00
CA PHE A 536 1.29 -6.29 -15.32
C PHE A 536 0.27 -6.07 -16.42
N ASN A 537 0.71 -5.27 -17.34
CA ASN A 537 0.16 -4.97 -18.65
C ASN A 537 -1.01 -3.98 -18.63
N ARG A 538 -0.67 -2.73 -18.86
CA ARG A 538 -1.57 -1.88 -19.64
C ARG A 538 -1.62 -2.48 -21.03
N GLU A 539 -2.53 -3.43 -21.19
CA GLU A 539 -2.83 -4.07 -22.45
C GLU A 539 -3.34 -2.99 -23.41
N SER A 540 -2.81 -2.97 -24.62
CA SER A 540 -3.43 -2.16 -25.65
C SER A 540 -4.68 -2.87 -26.12
N TYR A 541 -5.82 -2.20 -26.05
CA TYR A 541 -7.10 -2.77 -26.49
C TYR A 541 -7.94 -1.75 -27.23
N ALA A 542 -8.83 -2.24 -28.08
CA ALA A 542 -9.92 -1.50 -28.65
C ALA A 542 -11.24 -1.99 -28.03
N LEU A 543 -12.10 -1.06 -27.65
CA LEU A 543 -13.42 -1.31 -27.09
C LEU A 543 -14.47 -0.56 -27.91
N ILE A 544 -15.58 -1.22 -28.22
CA ILE A 544 -16.79 -0.61 -28.75
C ILE A 544 -17.91 -0.94 -27.77
N LYS A 545 -18.60 0.11 -27.24
CA LYS A 545 -19.67 -0.03 -26.24
C LYS A 545 -20.88 0.78 -26.68
N PRO A 546 -21.84 0.21 -27.42
CA PRO A 546 -23.16 0.80 -27.60
C PRO A 546 -23.95 0.72 -26.29
N THR A 547 -24.67 1.81 -25.97
CA THR A 547 -25.59 1.91 -24.84
C THR A 547 -26.93 2.45 -25.35
N ALA A 548 -28.02 1.76 -25.03
CA ALA A 548 -29.37 2.22 -25.26
C ALA A 548 -30.03 2.55 -23.91
N ARG A 549 -30.71 3.69 -23.82
CA ARG A 549 -31.45 4.15 -22.66
C ARG A 549 -32.92 4.30 -23.00
N TYR A 550 -33.78 3.66 -22.23
CA TYR A 550 -35.22 3.79 -22.32
C TYR A 550 -35.77 4.60 -21.16
N SER A 551 -36.55 5.61 -21.44
CA SER A 551 -37.23 6.51 -20.50
C SER A 551 -38.74 6.22 -20.53
N VAL A 552 -39.32 5.78 -19.42
CA VAL A 552 -40.77 5.43 -19.37
C VAL A 552 -41.64 6.66 -19.50
N ALA A 553 -41.41 7.73 -18.72
CA ALA A 553 -42.24 8.91 -18.74
C ALA A 553 -42.17 9.72 -20.09
N ARG A 554 -41.05 9.59 -20.79
CA ARG A 554 -40.85 10.20 -22.08
C ARG A 554 -41.27 9.30 -23.26
N ASN A 555 -41.46 8.02 -22.99
CA ASN A 555 -41.68 6.97 -24.00
C ASN A 555 -40.68 7.04 -25.15
N LYS A 556 -39.40 7.16 -24.82
CA LYS A 556 -38.34 7.45 -25.79
C LYS A 556 -37.11 6.53 -25.54
N VAL A 557 -36.56 6.02 -26.64
CA VAL A 557 -35.25 5.37 -26.63
C VAL A 557 -34.22 6.36 -27.17
N ILE A 558 -33.14 6.54 -26.43
CA ILE A 558 -31.96 7.28 -26.84
C ILE A 558 -30.73 6.39 -26.69
N GLY A 559 -29.59 6.76 -27.24
CA GLY A 559 -28.41 5.95 -27.11
C GLY A 559 -27.12 6.66 -27.49
N LYS A 560 -26.02 6.06 -27.08
CA LYS A 560 -24.66 6.50 -27.40
C LYS A 560 -23.79 5.30 -27.78
N ILE A 561 -22.77 5.57 -28.56
CA ILE A 561 -21.70 4.60 -28.87
C ILE A 561 -20.41 5.19 -28.37
N LEU A 562 -19.71 4.41 -27.53
CA LEU A 562 -18.35 4.70 -27.08
C LEU A 562 -17.39 3.78 -27.85
N THR A 563 -16.38 4.37 -28.46
CA THR A 563 -15.24 3.64 -29.06
C THR A 563 -13.98 4.13 -28.37
N LYS A 564 -13.20 3.19 -27.80
CA LYS A 564 -11.98 3.51 -27.05
C LYS A 564 -10.82 2.69 -27.58
N TYR A 565 -9.71 3.35 -27.83
CA TYR A 565 -8.42 2.72 -28.11
C TYR A 565 -7.44 3.04 -26.99
N GLN A 566 -7.17 2.05 -26.14
CA GLN A 566 -6.20 2.14 -25.07
C GLN A 566 -4.82 1.74 -25.61
N PHE A 567 -3.83 2.60 -25.42
CA PHE A 567 -2.43 2.30 -25.72
C PHE A 567 -1.57 2.46 -24.46
N LYS A 568 -0.30 2.02 -24.51
CA LYS A 568 0.58 1.92 -23.33
C LYS A 568 0.65 3.19 -22.46
N THR A 569 0.60 4.37 -23.05
CA THR A 569 0.80 5.65 -22.35
C THR A 569 -0.45 6.54 -22.31
N GLY A 570 -1.59 6.06 -22.78
CA GLY A 570 -2.81 6.86 -22.83
C GLY A 570 -3.93 6.17 -23.58
N ASP A 571 -4.94 6.95 -23.93
CA ASP A 571 -6.08 6.49 -24.71
C ASP A 571 -6.63 7.57 -25.63
N VAL A 572 -7.34 7.10 -26.65
CA VAL A 572 -8.22 7.90 -27.52
C VAL A 572 -9.62 7.35 -27.35
N GLU A 573 -10.56 8.21 -27.07
CA GLU A 573 -11.96 7.82 -26.89
C GLU A 573 -12.86 8.69 -27.75
N PHE A 574 -13.72 8.09 -28.52
CA PHE A 574 -14.73 8.75 -29.34
C PHE A 574 -16.11 8.33 -28.85
N ARG A 575 -16.96 9.31 -28.57
CA ARG A 575 -18.36 9.11 -28.18
C ARG A 575 -19.28 9.87 -29.14
N VAL A 576 -20.35 9.22 -29.56
CA VAL A 576 -21.36 9.84 -30.43
C VAL A 576 -22.75 9.32 -30.07
N GLY A 577 -23.74 10.16 -30.16
CA GLY A 577 -25.12 9.74 -29.95
C GLY A 577 -26.01 10.84 -29.39
N ARG A 578 -27.19 10.42 -28.92
CA ARG A 578 -28.14 11.24 -28.17
C ARG A 578 -28.24 10.72 -26.75
N TYR A 579 -27.95 11.59 -25.79
CA TYR A 579 -27.96 11.16 -24.40
C TYR A 579 -28.30 12.30 -23.44
N ILE A 580 -28.48 11.95 -22.18
CA ILE A 580 -28.81 12.87 -21.10
C ILE A 580 -27.55 13.22 -20.33
N GLN A 581 -27.41 14.49 -19.92
CA GLN A 581 -26.30 14.96 -19.09
C GLN A 581 -26.80 15.95 -18.03
N GLN A 582 -26.15 15.97 -16.87
CA GLN A 582 -26.33 17.01 -15.86
C GLN A 582 -25.73 18.34 -16.35
N PHE A 583 -26.26 19.46 -15.86
CA PHE A 583 -25.74 20.78 -16.21
C PHE A 583 -24.27 20.96 -15.79
N ASN A 584 -23.84 20.32 -14.74
CA ASN A 584 -22.44 20.26 -14.32
C ASN A 584 -21.75 19.04 -14.96
N ASP A 585 -20.61 19.25 -15.64
CA ASP A 585 -19.81 18.18 -16.24
C ASP A 585 -19.26 17.19 -15.20
N ASP A 586 -18.89 17.67 -14.00
CA ASP A 586 -18.67 16.82 -12.82
C ASP A 586 -20.02 16.62 -12.13
N PRO A 587 -20.65 15.43 -12.21
CA PRO A 587 -22.01 15.21 -11.75
C PRO A 587 -22.21 15.74 -10.32
N ALA A 588 -23.15 16.67 -10.17
CA ALA A 588 -23.46 17.28 -8.88
C ALA A 588 -24.07 16.24 -7.92
N VAL A 589 -24.83 15.30 -8.46
CA VAL A 589 -25.54 14.26 -7.71
C VAL A 589 -25.41 12.93 -8.45
N GLU A 590 -25.02 11.89 -7.73
CA GLU A 590 -25.02 10.54 -8.26
C GLU A 590 -26.46 10.08 -8.61
N PRO A 591 -26.70 9.50 -9.80
CA PRO A 591 -28.04 9.15 -10.24
C PRO A 591 -28.80 8.19 -9.30
N LEU A 592 -28.10 7.22 -8.69
CA LEU A 592 -28.70 6.31 -7.73
C LEU A 592 -29.12 7.02 -6.44
N LEU A 593 -28.30 7.94 -5.97
CA LEU A 593 -28.62 8.78 -4.81
C LEU A 593 -29.83 9.67 -5.12
N ASN A 594 -29.87 10.29 -6.31
CA ASN A 594 -31.01 11.07 -6.75
C ASN A 594 -32.29 10.22 -6.84
N THR A 595 -32.20 8.99 -7.35
CA THR A 595 -33.32 8.03 -7.37
C THR A 595 -33.89 7.83 -5.97
N SER A 596 -33.04 7.59 -4.99
CA SER A 596 -33.47 7.40 -3.59
C SER A 596 -34.13 8.66 -3.04
N PHE A 597 -33.57 9.85 -3.27
CA PHE A 597 -34.16 11.11 -2.81
C PHE A 597 -35.47 11.44 -3.50
N THR A 598 -35.56 11.17 -4.80
CA THR A 598 -36.78 11.42 -5.56
C THR A 598 -37.91 10.50 -5.12
N THR A 599 -37.64 9.22 -4.93
CA THR A 599 -38.68 8.23 -4.62
C THR A 599 -39.07 8.17 -3.14
N LEU A 600 -38.16 8.48 -2.21
CA LEU A 600 -38.40 8.35 -0.78
C LEU A 600 -38.64 9.69 -0.06
N TRP A 601 -38.14 10.80 -0.58
CA TRP A 601 -38.23 12.12 0.05
C TRP A 601 -38.85 13.21 -0.82
N GLU A 602 -39.35 12.89 -2.02
CA GLU A 602 -39.91 13.84 -3.01
C GLU A 602 -38.96 15.00 -3.33
N GLN A 603 -37.67 14.68 -3.50
CA GLN A 603 -36.63 15.67 -3.78
C GLN A 603 -35.83 15.24 -5.01
N ASN A 604 -35.98 15.96 -6.12
CA ASN A 604 -35.16 15.73 -7.32
C ASN A 604 -34.07 16.79 -7.42
N PHE A 605 -32.86 16.44 -7.03
CA PHE A 605 -31.69 17.32 -7.03
C PHE A 605 -30.98 17.36 -8.39
N MET A 606 -31.08 16.28 -9.16
CA MET A 606 -30.43 16.15 -10.46
C MET A 606 -31.14 16.97 -11.51
N LYS A 607 -30.47 17.97 -12.11
CA LYS A 607 -30.97 18.79 -13.21
C LYS A 607 -30.23 18.39 -14.47
N ILE A 608 -30.99 18.06 -15.51
CA ILE A 608 -30.50 17.41 -16.72
C ILE A 608 -31.00 18.06 -17.99
N TYR A 609 -30.22 17.94 -19.06
CA TYR A 609 -30.61 18.32 -20.43
C TYR A 609 -30.29 17.15 -21.39
N GLU A 610 -30.89 17.15 -22.54
CA GLU A 610 -30.61 16.20 -23.62
C GLU A 610 -29.64 16.83 -24.61
N LYS A 611 -28.68 16.05 -25.11
CA LYS A 611 -27.76 16.48 -26.16
C LYS A 611 -27.60 15.43 -27.24
N ASP A 612 -27.55 15.91 -28.50
CA ASP A 612 -26.94 15.20 -29.61
C ASP A 612 -25.48 15.57 -29.65
N PHE A 613 -24.57 14.65 -29.62
CA PHE A 613 -23.15 14.99 -29.43
C PHE A 613 -22.18 14.09 -30.18
N MET A 614 -21.01 14.65 -30.47
CA MET A 614 -19.80 13.96 -30.91
C MET A 614 -18.65 14.48 -30.06
N LYS A 615 -18.00 13.61 -29.33
CA LYS A 615 -16.88 13.94 -28.40
C LYS A 615 -15.69 13.08 -28.70
N LEU A 616 -14.53 13.72 -28.89
CA LEU A 616 -13.24 13.07 -29.00
C LEU A 616 -12.39 13.46 -27.79
N ASN A 617 -11.99 12.46 -26.99
CA ASN A 617 -11.07 12.64 -25.88
C ASN A 617 -9.73 12.02 -26.23
N PHE A 618 -8.66 12.68 -25.88
CA PHE A 618 -7.29 12.20 -25.97
C PHE A 618 -6.61 12.36 -24.62
N THR A 619 -6.08 11.27 -24.06
CA THR A 619 -5.31 11.29 -22.83
C THR A 619 -3.93 10.69 -23.09
N ARG A 620 -2.87 11.39 -22.67
CA ARG A 620 -1.49 10.90 -22.78
C ARG A 620 -0.68 11.23 -21.53
N LYS A 621 -0.01 10.22 -21.00
CA LYS A 621 1.04 10.38 -19.97
C LYS A 621 2.38 10.52 -20.68
N PHE A 622 2.95 11.71 -20.70
CA PHE A 622 4.31 11.94 -21.21
C PHE A 622 5.37 11.36 -20.28
N SER A 623 5.08 11.41 -19.00
CA SER A 623 5.86 10.77 -17.95
C SER A 623 4.92 10.32 -16.84
N VAL A 624 5.41 9.67 -15.78
CA VAL A 624 4.58 9.43 -14.59
C VAL A 624 4.19 10.71 -13.87
N LYS A 625 4.99 11.79 -14.07
CA LYS A 625 4.74 13.10 -13.45
C LYS A 625 3.78 13.96 -14.23
N THR A 626 3.68 13.78 -15.55
CA THR A 626 2.96 14.69 -16.45
C THR A 626 1.92 13.95 -17.27
N LYS A 627 0.66 14.38 -17.15
CA LYS A 627 -0.47 13.89 -17.91
C LYS A 627 -1.10 15.06 -18.68
N LEU A 628 -1.37 14.86 -19.96
CA LEU A 628 -2.16 15.74 -20.82
C LEU A 628 -3.50 15.05 -21.08
N SER A 629 -4.57 15.80 -20.92
CA SER A 629 -5.92 15.44 -21.38
C SER A 629 -6.42 16.53 -22.31
N ALA A 630 -6.97 16.16 -23.45
CA ALA A 630 -7.56 17.08 -24.39
C ALA A 630 -8.90 16.52 -24.86
N ALA A 631 -9.91 17.36 -25.00
CA ALA A 631 -11.21 16.97 -25.51
C ALA A 631 -11.70 18.02 -26.50
N ILE A 632 -12.43 17.56 -27.51
CA ILE A 632 -13.22 18.40 -28.38
C ILE A 632 -14.60 17.80 -28.47
N GLU A 633 -15.63 18.62 -28.31
CA GLU A 633 -17.02 18.18 -28.31
C GLU A 633 -17.89 19.14 -29.13
N TYR A 634 -18.62 18.58 -30.09
CA TYR A 634 -19.73 19.24 -30.76
C TYR A 634 -21.02 18.70 -30.17
N GLN A 635 -21.96 19.57 -29.80
CA GLN A 635 -23.22 19.17 -29.18
C GLN A 635 -24.35 20.13 -29.58
N GLU A 636 -25.53 19.58 -29.81
CA GLU A 636 -26.80 20.26 -29.88
C GLU A 636 -27.54 19.98 -28.57
N ARG A 637 -27.75 21.03 -27.80
CA ARG A 637 -28.34 20.99 -26.46
C ARG A 637 -29.82 21.27 -26.49
N ARG A 638 -30.64 20.51 -25.75
CA ARG A 638 -32.10 20.71 -25.67
C ARG A 638 -32.53 20.66 -24.21
N ARG A 639 -33.41 21.57 -23.87
CA ARG A 639 -34.04 21.62 -22.55
C ARG A 639 -34.99 20.45 -22.37
N LEU A 640 -35.11 20.01 -21.11
CA LEU A 640 -36.07 18.98 -20.68
C LEU A 640 -36.90 19.50 -19.52
N ASN A 641 -38.17 19.10 -19.49
CA ASN A 641 -39.12 19.40 -18.43
C ASN A 641 -39.43 18.15 -17.63
N ASN A 642 -39.96 18.32 -16.40
CA ASN A 642 -40.48 17.22 -15.61
C ASN A 642 -41.67 16.59 -16.31
N ASN A 643 -41.72 15.25 -16.39
CA ASN A 643 -42.80 14.44 -16.97
C ASN A 643 -43.29 13.35 -16.03
N ALA A 644 -42.70 13.26 -14.81
CA ALA A 644 -43.06 12.28 -13.81
C ALA A 644 -43.04 12.90 -12.42
N ASP A 645 -43.93 12.47 -11.57
CA ASP A 645 -44.16 12.97 -10.22
C ASP A 645 -44.27 11.85 -9.17
N PHE A 646 -43.94 10.61 -9.55
CA PHE A 646 -44.06 9.44 -8.66
C PHE A 646 -43.10 9.49 -7.48
N SER A 647 -43.63 9.27 -6.29
CA SER A 647 -42.91 9.00 -5.05
C SER A 647 -43.51 7.78 -4.33
N ILE A 648 -42.71 7.04 -3.59
CA ILE A 648 -43.13 5.91 -2.76
C ILE A 648 -43.73 6.45 -1.44
N VAL A 649 -43.16 7.54 -0.93
CA VAL A 649 -43.59 8.20 0.31
C VAL A 649 -44.07 9.59 -0.06
N ASP A 650 -45.33 9.90 0.21
CA ASP A 650 -45.93 11.19 -0.02
C ASP A 650 -45.60 12.14 1.15
N TRP A 651 -44.83 13.21 0.87
CA TRP A 651 -44.45 14.25 1.80
C TRP A 651 -45.19 15.55 1.59
N ASP A 652 -46.20 15.56 0.67
CA ASP A 652 -46.94 16.75 0.28
C ASP A 652 -46.02 17.89 -0.26
N ARG A 653 -45.04 17.51 -1.10
CA ARG A 653 -44.03 18.39 -1.68
C ARG A 653 -44.17 18.41 -3.21
N GLU A 654 -44.05 19.58 -3.80
CA GLU A 654 -43.90 19.71 -5.24
C GLU A 654 -42.46 19.55 -5.68
N PHE A 655 -42.22 18.78 -6.74
CA PHE A 655 -40.91 18.66 -7.33
C PHE A 655 -40.46 19.97 -7.97
N THR A 656 -39.24 20.40 -7.65
CA THR A 656 -38.66 21.58 -8.28
C THR A 656 -38.49 21.41 -9.78
N PRO A 657 -38.66 22.47 -10.59
CA PRO A 657 -38.45 22.41 -12.03
C PRO A 657 -37.08 21.81 -12.40
N ASN A 658 -36.98 21.23 -13.61
CA ASN A 658 -35.71 20.63 -14.07
C ASN A 658 -34.72 21.70 -14.60
N TYR A 659 -34.59 22.78 -13.89
CA TYR A 659 -33.52 23.77 -14.04
C TYR A 659 -33.11 24.32 -12.68
N PRO A 660 -31.90 24.83 -12.54
CA PRO A 660 -31.43 25.39 -11.28
C PRO A 660 -32.24 26.58 -10.84
N VAL A 661 -32.85 26.51 -9.65
CA VAL A 661 -33.87 27.50 -9.18
C VAL A 661 -33.26 28.86 -8.82
N ASN A 662 -31.97 28.93 -8.65
CA ASN A 662 -31.23 30.14 -8.20
C ASN A 662 -30.68 30.98 -9.37
N ILE A 663 -31.11 30.73 -10.59
CA ILE A 663 -30.65 31.46 -11.78
C ILE A 663 -31.75 32.34 -12.28
N ASN A 664 -31.36 33.55 -12.64
CA ASN A 664 -32.26 34.48 -13.29
C ASN A 664 -32.83 33.85 -14.60
N PRO A 665 -34.14 33.78 -14.81
CA PRO A 665 -34.75 33.06 -15.94
C PRO A 665 -34.36 33.57 -17.33
N VAL A 666 -33.49 34.56 -17.43
CA VAL A 666 -33.01 35.15 -18.68
C VAL A 666 -32.16 34.21 -19.54
N ASN A 667 -31.68 33.10 -18.99
CA ASN A 667 -30.89 32.11 -19.74
C ASN A 667 -31.69 30.84 -20.10
N ASP A 668 -32.94 31.02 -20.52
CA ASP A 668 -33.79 29.95 -21.06
C ASP A 668 -33.27 29.55 -22.45
N PHE A 669 -32.70 28.37 -22.58
CA PHE A 669 -32.25 27.86 -23.88
C PHE A 669 -33.26 26.84 -24.42
N ASP A 670 -33.88 27.12 -25.56
CA ASP A 670 -34.76 26.17 -26.27
C ASP A 670 -33.99 25.18 -27.16
N GLY A 671 -32.79 25.51 -27.53
CA GLY A 671 -31.85 24.75 -28.32
C GLY A 671 -30.57 25.55 -28.52
N GLN A 672 -29.39 24.92 -28.31
CA GLN A 672 -28.13 25.59 -28.47
C GLN A 672 -27.12 24.64 -29.11
N HIS A 673 -26.43 25.14 -30.15
CA HIS A 673 -25.28 24.41 -30.71
C HIS A 673 -24.00 24.86 -30.02
N ALA A 674 -23.16 23.94 -29.63
CA ALA A 674 -21.88 24.25 -29.00
C ALA A 674 -20.77 23.40 -29.54
N LEU A 675 -19.71 24.07 -29.99
CA LEU A 675 -18.43 23.44 -30.26
C LEU A 675 -17.46 23.92 -29.18
N THR A 676 -16.96 22.98 -28.38
CA THR A 676 -16.07 23.28 -27.26
C THR A 676 -14.80 22.47 -27.35
N ALA A 677 -13.70 23.01 -26.83
CA ALA A 677 -12.44 22.26 -26.63
C ALA A 677 -11.90 22.52 -25.23
N ASN A 678 -11.37 21.45 -24.62
CA ASN A 678 -10.75 21.49 -23.30
C ASN A 678 -9.34 20.90 -23.38
N VAL A 679 -8.36 21.55 -22.76
CA VAL A 679 -7.01 21.04 -22.62
C VAL A 679 -6.59 21.18 -21.16
N LYS A 680 -6.20 20.04 -20.54
CA LYS A 680 -5.77 19.98 -19.16
C LYS A 680 -4.41 19.32 -19.03
N ILE A 681 -3.50 19.99 -18.32
CA ILE A 681 -2.19 19.48 -17.96
C ILE A 681 -2.18 19.25 -16.45
N GLU A 682 -1.80 18.04 -16.03
CA GLU A 682 -1.59 17.69 -14.61
C GLU A 682 -0.11 17.36 -14.39
N TYR A 683 0.47 17.91 -13.31
CA TYR A 683 1.87 17.71 -12.96
C TYR A 683 2.02 17.31 -11.50
N GLN A 684 2.67 16.17 -11.24
CA GLN A 684 2.96 15.62 -9.92
C GLN A 684 4.47 15.52 -9.72
N PRO A 685 5.14 16.54 -9.14
CA PRO A 685 6.60 16.60 -9.05
C PRO A 685 7.22 15.52 -8.16
N PHE A 686 6.52 15.06 -7.11
CA PHE A 686 7.05 14.17 -6.09
C PHE A 686 6.79 12.68 -6.36
N ILE A 687 6.51 12.30 -7.60
CA ILE A 687 6.49 10.91 -8.04
C ILE A 687 7.91 10.50 -8.39
N LYS A 688 8.36 9.40 -7.80
CA LYS A 688 9.61 8.72 -8.12
C LYS A 688 9.33 7.32 -8.65
N TYR A 689 10.39 6.62 -9.06
CA TYR A 689 10.26 5.27 -9.60
C TYR A 689 10.95 4.24 -8.73
N VAL A 690 10.37 3.04 -8.73
CA VAL A 690 11.05 1.81 -8.40
C VAL A 690 11.10 0.97 -9.66
N ILE A 691 12.26 0.42 -9.98
CA ILE A 691 12.39 -0.57 -11.05
C ILE A 691 12.15 -1.95 -10.44
N ARG A 692 11.23 -2.73 -11.00
CA ARG A 692 11.00 -4.13 -10.63
C ARG A 692 11.07 -4.99 -11.88
N ASN A 693 12.00 -5.94 -11.91
CA ASN A 693 12.25 -6.79 -13.07
C ASN A 693 12.36 -5.98 -14.39
N GLY A 694 13.15 -4.92 -14.36
CA GLY A 694 13.33 -4.02 -15.49
C GLY A 694 12.16 -3.08 -15.81
N VAL A 695 11.04 -3.14 -15.05
CA VAL A 695 9.85 -2.30 -15.26
C VAL A 695 9.80 -1.15 -14.25
N LYS A 696 9.76 0.08 -14.76
CA LYS A 696 9.61 1.29 -13.92
C LYS A 696 8.18 1.38 -13.35
N ARG A 697 8.05 1.39 -12.02
CA ARG A 697 6.78 1.57 -11.31
C ARG A 697 6.78 2.89 -10.54
N PRO A 698 5.73 3.71 -10.65
CA PRO A 698 5.66 4.97 -9.91
C PRO A 698 5.43 4.72 -8.42
N VAL A 699 6.10 5.53 -7.61
CA VAL A 699 5.90 5.60 -6.16
C VAL A 699 5.61 7.06 -5.81
N ILE A 700 4.44 7.30 -5.25
CA ILE A 700 4.02 8.63 -4.82
C ILE A 700 4.62 8.88 -3.44
N GLN A 701 5.60 9.78 -3.36
CA GLN A 701 6.21 10.18 -2.08
C GLN A 701 5.38 11.24 -1.34
N ARG A 702 4.74 12.13 -2.12
CA ARG A 702 3.85 13.19 -1.65
C ARG A 702 2.85 13.49 -2.76
N ASP A 703 1.57 13.55 -2.44
CA ASP A 703 0.50 13.78 -3.44
C ASP A 703 0.30 15.27 -3.74
N ALA A 704 1.40 15.98 -4.00
CA ALA A 704 1.31 17.33 -4.52
C ALA A 704 1.02 17.28 -6.02
N ARG A 705 -0.08 17.93 -6.42
CA ARG A 705 -0.57 17.94 -7.80
C ARG A 705 -0.91 19.35 -8.24
N PHE A 706 -0.34 19.77 -9.35
CA PHE A 706 -0.66 21.01 -10.05
C PHE A 706 -1.49 20.68 -11.28
N SER A 707 -2.52 21.48 -11.57
CA SER A 707 -3.29 21.40 -12.81
C SER A 707 -3.44 22.76 -13.45
N LEU A 708 -3.38 22.77 -14.76
CA LEU A 708 -3.72 23.90 -15.61
C LEU A 708 -4.72 23.42 -16.64
N GLU A 709 -5.87 24.08 -16.71
CA GLU A 709 -6.94 23.74 -17.62
C GLU A 709 -7.39 24.97 -18.41
N TYR A 710 -7.51 24.81 -19.72
CA TYR A 710 -8.05 25.81 -20.61
C TYR A 710 -9.24 25.23 -21.33
N TYR A 711 -10.37 25.94 -21.29
CA TYR A 711 -11.63 25.56 -21.92
C TYR A 711 -12.13 26.66 -22.82
N LYS A 712 -12.42 26.33 -24.09
CA LYS A 712 -12.83 27.28 -25.12
C LYS A 712 -14.13 26.87 -25.81
N GLY A 713 -15.04 27.81 -25.98
CA GLY A 713 -16.18 27.77 -26.89
C GLY A 713 -15.87 28.52 -28.20
N PHE A 714 -16.23 27.94 -29.35
CA PHE A 714 -15.91 28.49 -30.67
C PHE A 714 -17.17 28.98 -31.38
N LYS A 715 -17.34 30.30 -31.47
CA LYS A 715 -18.48 30.94 -32.14
C LYS A 715 -18.44 30.76 -33.67
N ASN A 716 -19.59 30.53 -34.27
CA ASN A 716 -19.79 30.37 -35.71
C ASN A 716 -19.06 29.18 -36.37
N LEU A 717 -18.18 28.46 -35.65
CA LEU A 717 -17.55 27.29 -36.20
C LEU A 717 -18.52 26.11 -36.11
N ALA A 718 -18.83 25.48 -37.26
CA ALA A 718 -19.85 24.42 -37.38
C ALA A 718 -21.24 24.82 -36.83
N GLY A 719 -21.58 26.09 -36.91
CA GLY A 719 -22.87 26.61 -36.42
C GLY A 719 -22.97 26.78 -34.91
N SER A 720 -21.87 26.81 -34.21
CA SER A 720 -21.80 26.94 -32.73
C SER A 720 -22.21 28.36 -32.29
N ASP A 721 -23.05 28.43 -31.27
CA ASP A 721 -23.57 29.66 -30.66
C ASP A 721 -22.70 30.17 -29.51
N VAL A 722 -21.76 29.34 -28.99
CA VAL A 722 -20.97 29.65 -27.77
C VAL A 722 -19.68 30.35 -28.11
N ASP A 723 -19.34 31.37 -27.31
CA ASP A 723 -18.08 32.13 -27.38
C ASP A 723 -17.56 32.42 -25.97
N PHE A 724 -16.61 31.62 -25.50
CA PHE A 724 -16.01 31.84 -24.20
C PHE A 724 -14.60 31.26 -24.12
N ASP A 725 -13.80 31.81 -23.21
CA ASP A 725 -12.49 31.32 -22.86
C ASP A 725 -12.34 31.27 -21.34
N ARG A 726 -12.12 30.08 -20.76
CA ARG A 726 -11.91 29.89 -19.34
C ARG A 726 -10.55 29.25 -19.05
N ILE A 727 -9.85 29.80 -18.09
CA ILE A 727 -8.60 29.24 -17.56
C ILE A 727 -8.80 28.87 -16.08
N GLU A 728 -8.33 27.70 -15.69
CA GLU A 728 -8.34 27.24 -14.29
C GLU A 728 -6.95 26.72 -13.90
N VAL A 729 -6.48 27.13 -12.72
CA VAL A 729 -5.27 26.62 -12.07
C VAL A 729 -5.68 25.91 -10.79
N GLY A 730 -5.22 24.69 -10.60
CA GLY A 730 -5.50 23.90 -9.41
C GLY A 730 -4.22 23.47 -8.70
N TYR A 731 -4.31 23.36 -7.39
CA TYR A 731 -3.28 22.80 -6.52
C TYR A 731 -3.90 21.90 -5.46
N ARG A 732 -3.41 20.66 -5.35
CA ARG A 732 -3.78 19.70 -4.31
C ARG A 732 -2.53 19.18 -3.64
N ASP A 733 -2.57 19.03 -2.31
CA ASP A 733 -1.43 18.50 -1.56
C ASP A 733 -1.87 17.91 -0.22
N GLU A 734 -0.94 17.16 0.41
CA GLU A 734 -1.07 16.67 1.77
C GLU A 734 0.20 16.98 2.59
N PHE A 735 0.01 17.42 3.82
CA PHE A 735 1.06 17.78 4.75
C PHE A 735 0.97 16.94 6.02
N ASP A 736 2.02 16.18 6.33
CA ASP A 736 2.10 15.38 7.55
C ASP A 736 2.76 16.18 8.70
N PHE A 737 2.00 16.42 9.76
CA PHE A 737 2.46 17.12 10.98
C PHE A 737 2.82 16.15 12.11
N GLY A 738 3.10 14.91 11.79
CA GLY A 738 3.51 13.88 12.75
C GLY A 738 2.39 13.53 13.74
N ALA A 739 2.69 13.61 15.04
CA ALA A 739 1.72 13.28 16.08
C ALA A 739 0.48 14.19 16.10
N LYS A 740 0.55 15.37 15.48
CA LYS A 740 -0.59 16.31 15.40
C LYS A 740 -1.60 15.92 14.35
N GLY A 741 -1.20 15.15 13.34
CA GLY A 741 -2.11 14.72 12.28
C GLY A 741 -1.66 15.11 10.88
N ARG A 742 -2.60 15.10 9.93
CA ARG A 742 -2.34 15.35 8.51
C ARG A 742 -3.35 16.36 7.97
N THR A 743 -2.86 17.35 7.22
CA THR A 743 -3.69 18.36 6.54
C THR A 743 -3.75 18.02 5.05
N TYR A 744 -4.94 18.02 4.51
CA TYR A 744 -5.24 17.93 3.09
C TYR A 744 -5.68 19.30 2.59
N LEU A 745 -5.16 19.70 1.45
CA LEU A 745 -5.45 20.96 0.79
C LEU A 745 -5.87 20.71 -0.65
N ASN A 746 -6.92 21.36 -1.11
CA ASN A 746 -7.34 21.38 -2.51
C ASN A 746 -7.83 22.77 -2.86
N THR A 747 -7.15 23.44 -3.78
CA THR A 747 -7.48 24.80 -4.18
C THR A 747 -7.60 24.91 -5.70
N LYS A 748 -8.51 25.77 -6.15
CA LYS A 748 -8.70 26.09 -7.56
C LYS A 748 -8.95 27.59 -7.72
N PHE A 749 -8.37 28.15 -8.75
CA PHE A 749 -8.56 29.53 -9.17
C PHE A 749 -8.90 29.53 -10.65
N GLY A 750 -9.99 30.17 -11.03
CA GLY A 750 -10.41 30.23 -12.41
C GLY A 750 -10.93 31.60 -12.80
N ALA A 751 -10.84 31.88 -14.09
CA ALA A 751 -11.38 33.12 -14.67
C ALA A 751 -11.83 32.85 -16.11
N PHE A 752 -12.92 33.49 -16.48
CA PHE A 752 -13.30 33.62 -17.85
C PHE A 752 -12.59 34.84 -18.44
N LEU A 753 -11.79 34.59 -19.46
CA LEU A 753 -11.10 35.65 -20.23
C LEU A 753 -12.01 36.24 -21.29
N ASN A 754 -12.99 35.48 -21.73
CA ASN A 754 -14.08 35.87 -22.62
C ASN A 754 -15.36 35.14 -22.16
N ASN A 755 -16.49 35.82 -22.09
CA ASN A 755 -17.79 35.28 -21.70
C ASN A 755 -18.92 35.88 -22.54
N GLU A 756 -18.68 36.14 -23.84
CA GLU A 756 -19.65 36.83 -24.73
C GLU A 756 -20.93 36.00 -24.95
N SER A 757 -20.81 34.69 -25.09
CA SER A 757 -21.97 33.82 -25.33
C SER A 757 -21.70 32.40 -24.76
N LEU A 758 -22.44 32.03 -23.74
CA LEU A 758 -22.32 30.70 -23.11
C LEU A 758 -23.69 30.27 -22.53
N GLY A 759 -23.91 28.96 -22.53
CA GLY A 759 -25.05 28.39 -21.83
C GLY A 759 -24.73 28.20 -20.35
N PHE A 760 -25.75 28.03 -19.51
CA PHE A 760 -25.52 27.78 -18.08
C PHE A 760 -24.64 26.55 -17.82
N MET A 761 -24.69 25.52 -18.68
CA MET A 761 -23.84 24.32 -18.59
C MET A 761 -22.33 24.60 -18.84
N ASP A 762 -21.99 25.81 -19.38
CA ASP A 762 -20.60 26.22 -19.60
C ASP A 762 -20.03 27.06 -18.43
N TYR A 763 -20.88 27.46 -17.47
CA TYR A 763 -20.47 28.17 -16.26
C TYR A 763 -19.50 27.34 -15.43
N ALA A 764 -18.75 27.99 -14.58
CA ALA A 764 -18.03 27.29 -13.52
C ALA A 764 -19.01 26.90 -12.41
N HIS A 765 -19.18 25.60 -12.20
CA HIS A 765 -20.03 25.06 -11.17
C HIS A 765 -19.18 24.54 -9.99
N PHE A 766 -19.71 24.67 -8.77
CA PHE A 766 -19.02 24.27 -7.57
C PHE A 766 -19.67 23.01 -6.97
N PRO A 767 -18.86 22.07 -6.42
CA PRO A 767 -19.37 20.81 -5.89
C PRO A 767 -20.15 21.04 -4.58
N GLY A 768 -21.41 21.40 -4.67
CA GLY A 768 -22.34 21.58 -3.55
C GLY A 768 -22.90 20.24 -3.05
N ASN A 769 -23.58 20.26 -1.91
CA ASN A 769 -24.30 19.12 -1.36
C ASN A 769 -25.53 19.56 -0.56
N ARG A 770 -26.72 19.32 -1.08
CA ARG A 770 -27.99 19.56 -0.39
C ARG A 770 -28.51 18.33 0.32
N ALA A 771 -28.13 17.13 -0.14
CA ALA A 771 -28.51 15.87 0.45
C ALA A 771 -27.87 15.69 1.84
N PHE A 772 -28.55 15.03 2.76
CA PHE A 772 -27.97 14.69 4.05
C PHE A 772 -26.93 13.55 3.96
N ILE A 773 -26.89 12.84 2.81
CA ILE A 773 -25.87 11.83 2.51
C ILE A 773 -24.82 12.47 1.59
N THR A 774 -23.54 12.22 1.90
CA THR A 774 -22.41 12.64 1.06
C THR A 774 -21.52 11.46 0.70
N GLN A 775 -21.07 11.40 -0.55
CA GLN A 775 -20.13 10.38 -1.04
C GLN A 775 -18.73 10.94 -1.23
N LYS A 776 -18.60 12.27 -1.36
CA LYS A 776 -17.31 12.94 -1.58
C LYS A 776 -16.61 13.28 -0.27
N ASP A 777 -15.29 13.28 -0.30
CA ASP A 777 -14.46 13.67 0.84
C ASP A 777 -14.60 15.17 1.17
N PRO A 778 -14.27 15.61 2.41
CA PRO A 778 -14.31 17.02 2.82
C PRO A 778 -13.50 17.97 1.94
N VAL A 779 -12.47 17.48 1.27
CA VAL A 779 -11.63 18.26 0.34
C VAL A 779 -12.10 18.22 -1.12
N GLU A 780 -13.26 17.68 -1.37
CA GLU A 780 -13.79 17.52 -2.74
C GLU A 780 -15.16 18.17 -2.94
N SER A 781 -15.89 18.51 -1.88
CA SER A 781 -17.16 19.19 -1.99
C SER A 781 -17.53 20.01 -0.76
N PHE A 782 -18.31 21.06 -0.99
CA PHE A 782 -19.01 21.78 0.08
C PHE A 782 -20.05 20.89 0.74
N ARG A 783 -20.37 21.17 2.00
CA ARG A 783 -21.30 20.37 2.79
C ARG A 783 -22.70 20.96 2.87
N LEU A 784 -22.82 22.26 2.76
CA LEU A 784 -24.09 22.99 2.91
C LEU A 784 -24.43 23.84 1.71
N LEU A 785 -23.50 24.01 0.76
CA LEU A 785 -23.75 24.77 -0.47
C LEU A 785 -24.79 24.06 -1.31
N ASP A 786 -25.86 24.76 -1.69
CA ASP A 786 -26.86 24.24 -2.62
C ASP A 786 -26.25 23.98 -4.00
N TYR A 787 -26.75 22.96 -4.70
CA TYR A 787 -26.33 22.66 -6.07
C TYR A 787 -26.55 23.88 -6.99
N TYR A 788 -25.56 24.18 -7.81
CA TYR A 788 -25.52 25.29 -8.76
C TYR A 788 -25.56 26.71 -8.15
N ARG A 789 -25.62 26.81 -6.81
CA ARG A 789 -25.55 28.13 -6.15
C ARG A 789 -24.17 28.72 -6.35
N PHE A 790 -24.12 30.00 -6.65
CA PHE A 790 -22.91 30.76 -6.95
C PHE A 790 -22.13 30.31 -8.19
N SER A 791 -22.75 29.50 -9.09
CA SER A 791 -22.17 29.26 -10.41
C SER A 791 -21.88 30.56 -11.12
N THR A 792 -20.72 30.67 -11.77
CA THR A 792 -20.27 31.94 -12.33
C THR A 792 -19.70 31.76 -13.75
N ASP A 793 -19.83 32.80 -14.55
CA ASP A 793 -19.19 33.01 -15.85
C ASP A 793 -18.06 34.05 -15.79
N GLN A 794 -17.59 34.40 -14.61
CA GLN A 794 -16.57 35.43 -14.40
C GLN A 794 -15.31 34.81 -13.78
N TYR A 795 -14.99 35.13 -12.54
CA TYR A 795 -13.83 34.62 -11.86
C TYR A 795 -14.20 33.99 -10.53
N TYR A 796 -13.40 33.06 -10.07
CA TYR A 796 -13.64 32.34 -8.80
C TYR A 796 -12.36 31.87 -8.14
N SER A 797 -12.48 31.66 -6.86
CA SER A 797 -11.49 30.99 -6.03
C SER A 797 -12.18 30.02 -5.09
N GLN A 798 -11.73 28.78 -5.05
CA GLN A 798 -12.22 27.80 -4.09
C GLN A 798 -11.06 27.16 -3.33
N ALA A 799 -11.27 26.86 -2.06
CA ALA A 799 -10.30 26.18 -1.22
C ALA A 799 -11.01 25.21 -0.28
N PHE A 800 -10.47 24.02 -0.19
CA PHE A 800 -10.84 23.00 0.78
C PHE A 800 -9.63 22.67 1.62
N ILE A 801 -9.76 22.79 2.93
CA ILE A 801 -8.73 22.44 3.91
C ILE A 801 -9.35 21.46 4.88
N PHE A 802 -8.73 20.30 5.04
CA PHE A 802 -9.17 19.28 5.99
C PHE A 802 -7.99 18.81 6.82
N HIS A 803 -8.04 19.06 8.13
CA HIS A 803 -7.05 18.55 9.06
C HIS A 803 -7.59 17.32 9.79
N ARG A 804 -6.98 16.17 9.57
CA ARG A 804 -7.29 14.93 10.28
C ARG A 804 -6.33 14.79 11.46
N PHE A 805 -6.89 14.87 12.65
CA PHE A 805 -6.13 14.73 13.89
C PHE A 805 -5.83 13.27 14.19
N ARG A 806 -4.70 13.01 14.82
CA ARG A 806 -4.43 11.71 15.44
C ARG A 806 -5.13 11.56 16.79
N LYS A 807 -5.34 12.68 17.49
CA LYS A 807 -5.97 12.75 18.79
C LYS A 807 -6.59 14.13 18.95
N LEU A 808 -7.92 14.21 19.12
CA LEU A 808 -8.60 15.47 19.31
C LEU A 808 -9.54 15.41 20.54
N PHE A 809 -10.81 15.09 20.39
CA PHE A 809 -11.79 15.00 21.49
C PHE A 809 -12.14 13.53 21.80
N ILE A 810 -12.87 12.87 20.91
CA ILE A 810 -13.35 11.49 21.06
C ILE A 810 -12.18 10.52 21.00
N THR A 811 -11.23 10.75 20.09
CA THR A 811 -10.04 9.93 19.94
C THR A 811 -8.99 10.12 21.04
N GLN A 812 -9.23 10.98 22.04
CA GLN A 812 -8.47 10.98 23.29
C GLN A 812 -8.70 9.69 24.08
N ILE A 813 -9.88 9.11 24.01
CA ILE A 813 -10.23 7.88 24.67
C ILE A 813 -9.57 6.71 23.91
N PRO A 814 -8.73 5.88 24.54
CA PRO A 814 -8.01 4.81 23.84
C PRO A 814 -8.94 3.84 23.09
N VAL A 815 -10.05 3.44 23.71
CA VAL A 815 -11.02 2.49 23.14
C VAL A 815 -11.56 2.98 21.79
N THR A 816 -11.91 4.26 21.67
CA THR A 816 -12.48 4.82 20.44
C THR A 816 -11.45 4.84 19.30
N ARG A 817 -10.15 5.04 19.60
CA ARG A 817 -9.08 4.92 18.62
C ARG A 817 -8.89 3.49 18.11
N PHE A 818 -8.98 2.51 19.03
CA PHE A 818 -8.90 1.08 18.65
C PHE A 818 -10.10 0.64 17.82
N MET A 819 -11.25 1.30 17.95
CA MET A 819 -12.40 1.12 17.05
C MET A 819 -12.15 1.68 15.65
N GLY A 820 -11.04 2.38 15.43
CA GLY A 820 -10.67 2.97 14.14
C GLY A 820 -11.29 4.34 13.87
N LEU A 821 -11.85 4.99 14.89
CA LEU A 821 -12.40 6.33 14.73
C LEU A 821 -11.30 7.36 14.46
N LYS A 822 -11.58 8.26 13.54
CA LYS A 822 -10.69 9.37 13.14
C LYS A 822 -11.48 10.67 13.22
N GLU A 823 -10.88 11.71 13.74
CA GLU A 823 -11.49 13.03 13.86
C GLU A 823 -10.82 14.03 12.93
N GLY A 824 -11.61 14.92 12.38
CA GLY A 824 -11.10 16.00 11.55
C GLY A 824 -11.89 17.29 11.65
N ILE A 825 -11.23 18.38 11.32
CA ILE A 825 -11.84 19.70 11.16
C ILE A 825 -11.60 20.14 9.72
N PHE A 826 -12.62 20.70 9.09
CA PHE A 826 -12.50 21.23 7.74
C PHE A 826 -12.94 22.69 7.65
N LEU A 827 -12.31 23.39 6.71
CA LEU A 827 -12.65 24.73 6.27
C LEU A 827 -12.81 24.69 4.75
N ASN A 828 -13.98 25.05 4.25
CA ASN A 828 -14.26 25.20 2.82
C ASN A 828 -14.54 26.67 2.55
N TYR A 829 -13.98 27.19 1.46
CA TYR A 829 -14.12 28.59 1.06
C TYR A 829 -14.43 28.70 -0.43
N LEU A 830 -15.35 29.57 -0.77
CA LEU A 830 -15.71 29.93 -2.15
C LEU A 830 -15.82 31.44 -2.28
N TYR A 831 -15.12 31.96 -3.28
CA TYR A 831 -15.26 33.32 -3.74
C TYR A 831 -15.71 33.34 -5.19
N THR A 832 -16.80 34.01 -5.46
CA THR A 832 -17.29 34.47 -6.79
C THR A 832 -17.85 35.89 -6.60
N PRO A 833 -18.14 36.63 -7.66
CA PRO A 833 -18.79 37.95 -7.52
C PRO A 833 -20.06 37.92 -6.66
N ASP A 834 -20.81 36.82 -6.70
CA ASP A 834 -22.12 36.68 -6.01
C ASP A 834 -22.04 35.86 -4.71
N SER A 835 -20.91 35.23 -4.37
CA SER A 835 -20.82 34.30 -3.24
C SER A 835 -20.70 34.96 -1.87
N ASN A 836 -20.45 36.25 -1.80
CA ASN A 836 -20.28 36.96 -0.52
C ASN A 836 -19.26 36.29 0.43
N ASN A 837 -18.13 35.85 -0.11
CA ASN A 837 -17.10 35.09 0.69
C ASN A 837 -17.72 33.90 1.42
N TYR A 838 -18.38 32.99 0.70
CA TYR A 838 -19.00 31.82 1.28
C TYR A 838 -17.97 30.92 1.96
N THR A 839 -18.25 30.58 3.20
CA THR A 839 -17.34 29.79 4.04
C THR A 839 -18.11 28.73 4.81
N GLU A 840 -17.56 27.51 4.87
CA GLU A 840 -18.05 26.45 5.76
C GLU A 840 -16.96 26.04 6.75
N LEU A 841 -17.35 25.88 8.00
CA LEU A 841 -16.54 25.28 9.06
C LEU A 841 -17.23 24.03 9.55
N GLY A 842 -16.50 22.93 9.68
CA GLY A 842 -17.10 21.70 10.13
C GLY A 842 -16.15 20.75 10.85
N TYR A 843 -16.76 19.81 11.51
CA TYR A 843 -16.13 18.72 12.24
C TYR A 843 -16.61 17.40 11.63
N SER A 844 -15.68 16.44 11.46
CA SER A 844 -15.98 15.09 11.00
C SER A 844 -15.51 14.04 11.99
N LEU A 845 -16.32 12.99 12.12
CA LEU A 845 -16.00 11.76 12.83
C LEU A 845 -16.10 10.60 11.83
N ASP A 846 -14.96 10.10 11.41
CA ASP A 846 -14.80 9.05 10.41
C ASP A 846 -14.61 7.67 11.06
N GLY A 847 -14.89 6.60 10.33
CA GLY A 847 -14.63 5.22 10.77
C GLY A 847 -15.71 4.63 11.69
N ILE A 848 -16.89 5.24 11.75
CA ILE A 848 -18.05 4.70 12.47
C ILE A 848 -18.47 3.41 11.79
N VAL A 849 -18.49 2.30 12.56
CA VAL A 849 -18.69 0.95 12.01
C VAL A 849 -17.76 0.69 10.79
N ARG A 850 -16.62 1.38 10.73
CA ARG A 850 -15.58 1.34 9.68
C ARG A 850 -15.95 1.97 8.33
N PHE A 851 -17.24 2.20 8.03
CA PHE A 851 -17.70 2.65 6.72
C PHE A 851 -18.34 4.03 6.73
N PHE A 852 -18.83 4.48 7.88
CA PHE A 852 -19.60 5.71 7.95
C PHE A 852 -18.78 6.87 8.51
N ARG A 853 -19.16 8.05 8.06
CA ARG A 853 -18.68 9.33 8.54
C ARG A 853 -19.88 10.17 8.99
N ILE A 854 -19.76 10.85 10.09
CA ILE A 854 -20.72 11.88 10.51
C ILE A 854 -20.00 13.22 10.49
N GLU A 855 -20.60 14.20 9.84
CA GLU A 855 -20.07 15.55 9.71
C GLU A 855 -21.11 16.56 10.19
N VAL A 856 -20.63 17.53 10.94
CA VAL A 856 -21.42 18.72 11.33
C VAL A 856 -20.72 19.93 10.72
N ALA A 857 -21.46 20.73 9.96
CA ALA A 857 -20.94 21.91 9.31
C ALA A 857 -21.78 23.14 9.64
N THR A 858 -21.14 24.29 9.65
CA THR A 858 -21.76 25.63 9.73
C THR A 858 -21.40 26.42 8.50
N GLN A 859 -22.30 27.26 8.03
CA GLN A 859 -22.09 28.10 6.85
C GLN A 859 -22.18 29.58 7.17
N TYR A 860 -21.37 30.35 6.47
CA TYR A 860 -21.24 31.79 6.63
C TYR A 860 -21.20 32.48 5.25
N GLU A 861 -21.76 33.69 5.15
CA GLU A 861 -21.61 34.62 4.03
C GLU A 861 -21.13 35.96 4.58
N ASN A 862 -19.99 36.47 4.08
CA ASN A 862 -19.31 37.65 4.66
C ASN A 862 -19.15 37.58 6.19
N MET A 863 -18.73 36.41 6.69
CA MET A 863 -18.58 36.11 8.12
C MET A 863 -19.89 36.14 8.94
N GLN A 864 -21.03 36.29 8.32
CA GLN A 864 -22.32 36.18 8.98
C GLN A 864 -22.81 34.73 8.95
N TYR A 865 -23.16 34.23 10.11
CA TYR A 865 -23.73 32.88 10.23
C TYR A 865 -25.05 32.75 9.48
N LYS A 866 -25.19 31.69 8.66
CA LYS A 866 -26.37 31.42 7.83
C LYS A 866 -27.08 30.10 8.19
N GLY A 867 -26.44 29.24 8.95
CA GLY A 867 -27.03 27.97 9.35
C GLY A 867 -26.01 26.85 9.61
N TRP A 868 -26.54 25.71 9.99
CA TRP A 868 -25.76 24.49 10.20
C TRP A 868 -26.47 23.28 9.59
N GLY A 869 -25.74 22.21 9.43
CA GLY A 869 -26.32 20.94 8.96
C GLY A 869 -25.47 19.72 9.31
N LEU A 870 -26.15 18.59 9.36
CA LEU A 870 -25.56 17.27 9.56
C LEU A 870 -25.43 16.56 8.23
N ARG A 871 -24.31 15.87 8.01
CA ARG A 871 -24.09 14.99 6.85
C ARG A 871 -23.64 13.62 7.31
N ILE A 872 -24.13 12.61 6.63
CA ILE A 872 -23.70 11.22 6.80
C ILE A 872 -22.95 10.84 5.53
N GLY A 873 -21.66 10.57 5.67
CA GLY A 873 -20.77 10.16 4.59
C GLY A 873 -20.47 8.67 4.63
N ILE A 874 -20.14 8.11 3.48
CA ILE A 874 -19.47 6.82 3.40
C ILE A 874 -17.99 7.13 3.36
N ALA A 875 -17.23 6.62 4.34
CA ALA A 875 -15.79 6.79 4.37
C ALA A 875 -15.16 5.92 3.25
N THR A 876 -14.91 6.54 2.10
CA THR A 876 -14.29 5.87 0.94
C THR A 876 -12.78 5.63 1.11
N THR A 877 -12.16 6.23 2.11
CA THR A 877 -10.78 5.95 2.50
C THR A 877 -10.70 4.83 3.54
N LEU A 878 -11.02 3.64 3.16
CA LEU A 878 -10.28 2.47 3.63
C LEU A 878 -8.85 2.69 3.12
N GLY A 879 -7.93 3.01 4.02
CA GLY A 879 -6.54 3.23 3.66
C GLY A 879 -5.93 2.01 2.98
N GLY A 880 -5.80 2.10 1.70
CA GLY A 880 -5.43 1.07 0.76
C GLY A 880 -6.47 1.04 -0.35
N ASN A 881 -6.05 1.33 -1.58
CA ASN A 881 -6.85 1.33 -2.79
C ASN A 881 -7.76 0.09 -2.91
N VAL A 882 -8.80 0.01 -2.12
CA VAL A 882 -10.02 -0.69 -2.48
C VAL A 882 -10.81 0.35 -3.29
N SER A 883 -10.39 0.57 -4.51
CA SER A 883 -11.35 0.96 -5.53
C SER A 883 -12.33 -0.24 -5.60
N VAL A 884 -13.49 -0.09 -5.01
CA VAL A 884 -14.66 -0.76 -5.54
C VAL A 884 -14.78 -0.13 -6.92
N ASN A 885 -14.12 -0.71 -7.91
CA ASN A 885 -14.49 -0.53 -9.29
C ASN A 885 -15.87 -1.17 -9.42
N VAL A 886 -16.90 -0.46 -8.99
CA VAL A 886 -18.08 -0.44 -9.80
C VAL A 886 -17.54 0.08 -11.12
N ASP A 887 -17.48 -0.77 -12.15
CA ASP A 887 -17.12 -0.38 -13.51
C ASP A 887 -18.07 0.75 -13.98
N ASN A 888 -17.90 1.92 -13.41
CA ASN A 888 -18.34 3.17 -13.98
C ASN A 888 -17.26 3.51 -15.01
N ASP A 889 -17.25 2.77 -16.12
CA ASP A 889 -16.75 3.25 -17.39
C ASP A 889 -17.65 4.41 -17.84
N GLU A 890 -17.66 5.55 -17.11
CA GLU A 890 -18.07 6.84 -17.63
C GLU A 890 -16.94 7.50 -18.41
#